data_6f50249158c72ef0e2485677009ea26d
#
_entry.id   6f50249158c72ef0e2485677009ea26d
#
_cell.length_a   1.000
_cell.length_b   1.000
_cell.length_c   1.000
_cell.angle_alpha   90.00
_cell.angle_beta   90.00
_cell.angle_gamma   90.00
#
_symmetry.space_group_name_H-M   'P 1'
#
loop_
_entity.id
_entity.type
_entity.pdbx_description
1 polymer ?
#
loop_
_entity_poly.entity_id
_entity_poly.type
_entity_poly.pdbx_seq_one_letter_code
_entity_poly.pdbx_strand_id
1 'polypeptide(L)'
;MHNNSLLRLWVALLLMAVRGGLAVADTVDRTSLIQNPSFETETTTGWTVNNMSRQNNSVFSLKKGSYYAESWVSIGQKIGDASVTQTLRNLPKGTYKLTASALHIQQSGSGSTTNKGAAQKGVCLFAGSSTTEVTAMRQYAVTFAVLEEKTNVEIGLKAEGATGNYLCVDNFTLQYTGEVTAASYAQELQNLIGQGQALLDKGIQNDVAETLTAALSTAQKALEGTGTDDAGNTLYDEAALTEALVQLQAALKDGQASRALYDALQERIDYAGKVIGWWEDVPRKATALANLKAGLESALQTVADYTLTKSQLTTATTQLKNRIAAVDKKIYCSINACGTDAQLKNASSQWCYDRSLQSKHWILFWEAGYGTGVPGSVATILSTADKIFEFYADSLKFITINQGKSKSDTYKMIIRLRYTTEWEASGSGIDNMIGLLTLSNGAHTSRSGQTVAHEIGHCFQYQTHCDNNNQNGWMYNWGQSTLNVFWEMCAQWQAYKFYPTMQFDNEWLTNTLNGLHRHPLCVDLRYNNYFIQDYFCHKHGMDVVARLWNKSVSPEDPLQAYMRLTMTGSSAKKLDQLNDEMWEYGARMTTFDLDPIRQRGKATINKRAQTALTKDSEGYWSPTAANCIENFGNNAIRLNVPSGGKTVYAEFIGEAGKAGYTAFNKTKAGWKYGFVALQKDGTRVYGDIATATYADPEGVIAFDCPANCSYLWLVVSGAPTSYWTRDWLSWSEEGPAEQWPYRVKLYQTNVYGKANNNDYPTAIRDVADEGAGRQAPDNVYSLSGQIVRHGTTSLDGLPHGVYIVGGKKVIKK
;
A
#
# COMPACT_ATOMS: atom_id res chain seq x y z
N MET A 1 48.20 21.77 -11.49
CA MET A 1 48.35 20.49 -10.80
C MET A 1 49.76 20.35 -10.23
N HIS A 2 50.05 20.91 -9.06
CA HIS A 2 51.27 20.63 -8.27
C HIS A 2 51.33 21.69 -7.13
N ASN A 3 50.57 21.51 -6.06
CA ASN A 3 50.82 22.16 -4.76
C ASN A 3 49.97 21.59 -3.59
N ASN A 4 49.20 20.48 -3.80
CA ASN A 4 48.30 19.98 -2.73
C ASN A 4 48.95 18.89 -1.84
N SER A 5 50.21 18.49 -2.08
CA SER A 5 50.83 17.43 -1.29
C SER A 5 51.60 17.91 -0.06
N LEU A 6 51.95 19.16 0.02
CA LEU A 6 52.70 19.69 1.17
C LEU A 6 51.78 20.13 2.33
N LEU A 7 50.53 20.52 2.06
CA LEU A 7 49.59 20.94 3.09
C LEU A 7 49.02 19.75 3.91
N ARG A 8 48.97 18.57 3.31
CA ARG A 8 48.49 17.35 4.00
C ARG A 8 49.49 16.73 4.98
N LEU A 9 50.80 17.06 4.85
CA LEU A 9 51.83 16.52 5.73
C LEU A 9 51.95 17.30 7.06
N TRP A 10 51.52 18.58 7.11
CA TRP A 10 51.61 19.40 8.30
C TRP A 10 50.47 19.16 9.28
N VAL A 11 49.27 18.75 8.84
CA VAL A 11 48.14 18.44 9.71
C VAL A 11 48.35 17.16 10.49
N ALA A 12 49.18 16.23 9.99
CA ALA A 12 49.46 14.96 10.69
C ALA A 12 50.56 15.07 11.76
N LEU A 13 51.37 16.11 11.75
CA LEU A 13 52.51 16.26 12.70
C LEU A 13 52.17 17.08 13.94
N LEU A 14 51.08 17.85 13.99
CA LEU A 14 50.72 18.68 15.12
C LEU A 14 49.85 17.94 16.17
N LEU A 15 49.49 16.71 15.96
CA LEU A 15 48.66 15.88 16.88
C LEU A 15 49.45 15.15 17.99
N MET A 16 50.79 15.38 18.11
CA MET A 16 51.62 14.63 19.06
C MET A 16 52.29 15.43 20.19
N ALA A 17 52.01 16.70 20.37
CA ALA A 17 52.68 17.47 21.43
C ALA A 17 51.75 18.31 22.30
N VAL A 18 50.83 17.66 23.04
CA VAL A 18 50.28 18.27 24.28
C VAL A 18 50.27 17.20 25.36
N ARG A 19 51.42 16.93 25.97
CA ARG A 19 51.60 16.34 27.29
C ARG A 19 52.48 17.23 28.18
N GLY A 20 51.93 18.34 28.58
CA GLY A 20 52.48 19.18 29.62
C GLY A 20 51.45 19.20 30.78
N GLY A 21 51.90 18.87 32.01
CA GLY A 21 51.06 18.69 33.17
C GLY A 21 50.21 19.90 33.50
N LEU A 22 48.96 19.77 33.27
CA LEU A 22 47.94 20.70 33.78
C LEU A 22 47.57 20.28 35.18
N ALA A 23 47.58 21.25 36.13
CA ALA A 23 46.89 21.13 37.38
C ALA A 23 45.46 20.61 37.08
N VAL A 24 45.09 19.51 37.67
CA VAL A 24 43.72 18.92 37.51
C VAL A 24 42.75 19.95 38.09
N ALA A 25 42.20 20.79 37.24
CA ALA A 25 41.03 21.57 37.59
C ALA A 25 39.92 20.57 37.96
N ASP A 26 39.29 20.73 39.12
CA ASP A 26 38.17 19.87 39.53
C ASP A 26 37.10 19.87 38.42
N THR A 27 36.96 18.74 37.71
CA THR A 27 35.94 18.59 36.67
C THR A 27 34.56 18.58 37.31
N VAL A 28 33.68 19.48 36.85
CA VAL A 28 32.31 19.58 37.36
C VAL A 28 31.34 18.89 36.40
N ASP A 29 30.58 17.92 36.90
CA ASP A 29 29.53 17.26 36.15
C ASP A 29 28.39 18.24 35.81
N ARG A 30 28.09 18.37 34.56
CA ARG A 30 27.02 19.19 33.96
C ARG A 30 26.04 18.38 33.15
N THR A 31 26.05 17.05 33.26
CA THR A 31 25.19 16.13 32.54
C THR A 31 23.70 16.44 32.71
N SER A 32 23.31 17.05 33.88
CA SER A 32 21.93 17.49 34.11
C SER A 32 21.41 18.56 33.13
N LEU A 33 22.28 19.23 32.37
CA LEU A 33 21.90 20.15 31.30
C LEU A 33 21.46 19.46 30.04
N ILE A 34 21.76 18.15 29.87
CA ILE A 34 21.32 17.33 28.76
C ILE A 34 19.98 16.68 29.14
N GLN A 35 18.93 16.96 28.40
CA GLN A 35 17.64 16.30 28.60
C GLN A 35 17.71 14.89 28.02
N ASN A 36 17.18 13.89 28.74
CA ASN A 36 17.12 12.50 28.32
C ASN A 36 18.44 11.95 27.75
N PRO A 37 19.55 12.01 28.48
CA PRO A 37 20.91 11.73 27.96
C PRO A 37 21.15 10.26 27.62
N SER A 38 20.26 9.36 28.01
CA SER A 38 20.32 7.92 27.76
C SER A 38 19.02 7.38 27.14
N PHE A 39 18.21 8.23 26.53
CA PHE A 39 16.99 7.87 25.78
C PHE A 39 15.99 7.01 26.57
N GLU A 40 15.98 7.07 27.89
CA GLU A 40 15.07 6.29 28.74
C GLU A 40 13.60 6.71 28.63
N THR A 41 13.35 7.93 28.15
CA THR A 41 12.03 8.39 27.69
C THR A 41 11.96 8.28 26.16
N GLU A 42 11.02 8.99 25.50
CA GLU A 42 10.95 8.97 24.02
C GLU A 42 12.21 9.57 23.39
N THR A 43 12.63 9.09 22.21
CA THR A 43 13.83 9.61 21.51
C THR A 43 13.74 11.11 21.25
N THR A 44 12.54 11.63 21.02
CA THR A 44 12.26 13.04 20.77
C THR A 44 12.24 13.89 22.05
N THR A 45 12.28 13.29 23.24
CA THR A 45 12.27 14.05 24.49
C THR A 45 13.60 14.81 24.68
N GLY A 46 13.57 16.10 24.40
CA GLY A 46 14.76 16.97 24.47
C GLY A 46 15.67 16.90 23.25
N TRP A 47 15.46 15.99 22.32
CA TRP A 47 16.27 15.77 21.12
C TRP A 47 15.51 16.07 19.84
N THR A 48 16.18 16.67 18.87
CA THR A 48 15.77 16.70 17.48
C THR A 48 16.35 15.46 16.80
N VAL A 49 15.47 14.66 16.17
CA VAL A 49 15.83 13.34 15.65
C VAL A 49 15.61 13.30 14.14
N ASN A 50 16.58 12.75 13.43
CA ASN A 50 16.47 12.46 12.01
C ASN A 50 16.95 11.03 11.72
N ASN A 51 16.13 10.20 11.10
CA ASN A 51 16.42 8.82 10.69
C ASN A 51 17.05 7.96 11.82
N MET A 52 16.65 8.19 13.06
CA MET A 52 17.03 7.39 14.22
C MET A 52 15.80 7.07 15.06
N SER A 53 15.80 5.94 15.74
CA SER A 53 14.70 5.47 16.58
C SER A 53 15.20 4.94 17.93
N ARG A 54 14.29 4.89 18.90
CA ARG A 54 14.57 4.30 20.23
C ARG A 54 14.52 2.78 20.14
N GLN A 55 15.53 2.12 20.72
CA GLN A 55 15.66 0.68 20.73
C GLN A 55 16.03 0.17 22.12
N ASN A 56 15.59 -1.05 22.46
CA ASN A 56 15.85 -1.66 23.78
C ASN A 56 16.53 -3.03 23.71
N ASN A 57 16.92 -3.51 22.53
CA ASN A 57 17.58 -4.81 22.42
C ASN A 57 18.98 -4.83 23.09
N SER A 58 19.58 -5.99 23.18
CA SER A 58 20.88 -6.20 23.85
C SER A 58 22.09 -6.02 22.92
N VAL A 59 21.90 -5.61 21.68
CA VAL A 59 22.98 -5.55 20.66
C VAL A 59 23.99 -4.44 20.99
N PHE A 60 23.51 -3.30 21.46
CA PHE A 60 24.38 -2.22 21.90
C PHE A 60 24.73 -2.36 23.40
N SER A 61 25.83 -3.04 23.69
CA SER A 61 26.23 -3.38 25.06
C SER A 61 26.73 -2.19 25.91
N LEU A 62 27.03 -1.04 25.28
CA LEU A 62 27.45 0.18 25.96
C LEU A 62 26.30 1.13 26.32
N LYS A 63 25.04 0.69 26.13
CA LYS A 63 23.89 1.46 26.57
C LYS A 63 23.83 1.59 28.07
N LYS A 64 23.31 2.74 28.56
CA LYS A 64 23.05 3.01 29.96
C LYS A 64 21.55 2.96 30.20
N GLY A 65 21.11 1.98 30.99
CA GLY A 65 19.69 1.72 31.20
C GLY A 65 19.12 0.72 30.19
N SER A 66 17.87 0.91 29.79
CA SER A 66 17.14 -0.02 28.94
C SER A 66 17.18 0.34 27.48
N TYR A 67 17.30 1.61 27.15
CA TYR A 67 17.11 2.14 25.79
C TYR A 67 18.38 2.83 25.26
N TYR A 68 18.39 3.04 23.95
CA TYR A 68 19.40 3.81 23.22
C TYR A 68 18.82 4.27 21.87
N ALA A 69 19.46 5.20 21.17
CA ALA A 69 19.06 5.61 19.83
C ALA A 69 19.83 4.83 18.77
N GLU A 70 19.12 4.33 17.73
CA GLU A 70 19.73 3.62 16.60
C GLU A 70 19.19 4.09 15.26
N SER A 71 20.00 3.94 14.22
CA SER A 71 19.61 3.88 12.84
C SER A 71 20.09 2.56 12.23
N TRP A 72 19.17 1.82 11.61
CA TRP A 72 19.48 0.53 11.01
C TRP A 72 18.79 0.39 9.64
N VAL A 73 19.53 -0.14 8.68
CA VAL A 73 19.03 -0.56 7.38
C VAL A 73 19.55 -1.95 7.07
N SER A 74 18.98 -2.64 6.09
CA SER A 74 19.37 -3.99 5.72
C SER A 74 20.86 -4.07 5.37
N ILE A 75 21.47 -5.21 5.69
CA ILE A 75 22.90 -5.47 5.39
C ILE A 75 23.16 -5.25 3.90
N GLY A 76 24.23 -4.52 3.58
CA GLY A 76 24.60 -4.12 2.22
C GLY A 76 23.98 -2.79 1.77
N GLN A 77 23.06 -2.21 2.54
CA GLN A 77 22.55 -0.85 2.34
C GLN A 77 23.35 0.14 3.20
N LYS A 78 23.15 1.44 2.96
CA LYS A 78 23.79 2.55 3.67
C LYS A 78 22.73 3.38 4.39
N ILE A 79 23.04 3.80 5.62
CA ILE A 79 22.16 4.68 6.42
C ILE A 79 22.00 6.05 5.74
N GLY A 80 23.09 6.58 5.14
CA GLY A 80 23.09 7.95 4.63
C GLY A 80 23.08 8.98 5.76
N ASP A 81 22.13 9.92 5.74
CA ASP A 81 22.02 10.97 6.73
C ASP A 81 21.14 10.56 7.91
N ALA A 82 21.65 10.76 9.11
CA ALA A 82 20.95 10.49 10.36
C ALA A 82 21.48 11.41 11.48
N SER A 83 20.65 11.79 12.46
CA SER A 83 21.14 12.58 13.59
C SER A 83 20.25 12.50 14.82
N VAL A 84 20.86 12.74 15.97
CA VAL A 84 20.20 13.16 17.22
C VAL A 84 20.92 14.39 17.74
N THR A 85 20.23 15.52 17.87
CA THR A 85 20.81 16.80 18.28
C THR A 85 20.00 17.46 19.39
N GLN A 86 20.69 18.20 20.23
CA GLN A 86 20.08 18.99 21.30
C GLN A 86 20.82 20.32 21.47
N THR A 87 20.11 21.41 21.65
CA THR A 87 20.71 22.71 21.98
C THR A 87 20.77 22.89 23.47
N LEU A 88 21.99 22.90 24.03
CA LEU A 88 22.26 23.35 25.37
C LEU A 88 22.17 24.88 25.41
N ARG A 89 21.36 25.43 26.34
CA ARG A 89 21.07 26.86 26.38
C ARG A 89 21.82 27.55 27.50
N ASN A 90 22.29 28.79 27.25
CA ASN A 90 22.90 29.66 28.24
C ASN A 90 24.06 29.02 29.00
N LEU A 91 24.92 28.27 28.30
CA LEU A 91 26.11 27.71 28.90
C LEU A 91 27.02 28.84 29.40
N PRO A 92 27.59 28.74 30.61
CA PRO A 92 28.63 29.64 31.10
C PRO A 92 29.89 29.59 30.24
N LYS A 93 30.65 30.65 30.16
CA LYS A 93 32.00 30.67 29.57
C LYS A 93 32.88 29.60 30.26
N GLY A 94 33.59 28.80 29.43
CA GLY A 94 34.46 27.73 29.94
C GLY A 94 34.75 26.66 28.89
N THR A 95 35.56 25.71 29.28
CA THR A 95 35.84 24.50 28.47
C THR A 95 35.02 23.33 28.97
N TYR A 96 34.56 22.50 28.02
CA TYR A 96 33.67 21.40 28.32
C TYR A 96 34.13 20.13 27.57
N LYS A 97 33.79 18.98 28.14
CA LYS A 97 33.96 17.66 27.52
C LYS A 97 32.61 16.96 27.43
N LEU A 98 32.14 16.76 26.23
CA LEU A 98 30.99 15.90 25.91
C LEU A 98 31.47 14.47 25.66
N THR A 99 30.84 13.48 26.29
CA THR A 99 31.09 12.08 25.95
C THR A 99 29.82 11.36 25.56
N ALA A 100 29.90 10.35 24.71
CA ALA A 100 28.81 9.43 24.42
C ALA A 100 29.36 8.07 24.05
N SER A 101 28.58 7.01 24.32
CA SER A 101 28.86 5.66 23.80
C SER A 101 28.25 5.56 22.41
N ALA A 102 29.02 5.14 21.41
CA ALA A 102 28.51 5.05 20.02
C ALA A 102 29.16 3.93 19.22
N LEU A 103 28.54 3.59 18.09
CA LEU A 103 28.94 2.55 17.13
C LEU A 103 28.49 2.95 15.74
N HIS A 104 29.38 2.84 14.73
CA HIS A 104 28.99 2.92 13.32
C HIS A 104 29.74 1.84 12.50
N ILE A 105 29.00 0.85 12.02
CA ILE A 105 29.54 -0.32 11.31
C ILE A 105 28.72 -0.72 10.09
N GLN A 106 29.36 -1.49 9.20
CA GLN A 106 28.68 -2.38 8.28
C GLN A 106 28.62 -3.76 8.93
N GLN A 107 27.44 -4.23 9.31
CA GLN A 107 27.25 -5.50 10.01
C GLN A 107 27.74 -6.69 9.15
N SER A 108 28.33 -7.69 9.80
CA SER A 108 28.73 -8.95 9.20
C SER A 108 27.77 -10.05 9.66
N GLY A 109 27.04 -10.67 8.74
CA GLY A 109 26.13 -11.80 9.03
C GLY A 109 24.67 -11.53 8.71
N SER A 110 23.82 -12.53 8.84
CA SER A 110 22.43 -12.54 8.33
C SER A 110 21.38 -12.03 9.31
N GLY A 111 21.70 -11.18 10.28
CA GLY A 111 20.72 -10.73 11.26
C GLY A 111 20.86 -9.27 11.69
N SER A 112 19.73 -8.64 12.00
CA SER A 112 19.66 -7.30 12.60
C SER A 112 20.18 -7.22 14.03
N THR A 113 20.65 -8.32 14.59
CA THR A 113 20.97 -8.48 16.03
C THR A 113 22.48 -8.58 16.32
N THR A 114 23.36 -8.25 15.39
CA THR A 114 24.80 -8.31 15.60
C THR A 114 25.43 -6.92 15.66
N ASN A 115 26.31 -6.72 16.66
CA ASN A 115 27.17 -5.55 16.78
C ASN A 115 28.56 -5.79 16.15
N LYS A 116 28.74 -6.89 15.41
CA LYS A 116 29.99 -7.25 14.74
C LYS A 116 29.93 -6.78 13.27
N GLY A 117 31.04 -6.21 12.80
CA GLY A 117 31.14 -5.74 11.42
C GLY A 117 32.33 -4.83 11.23
N ALA A 118 32.53 -4.41 9.99
CA ALA A 118 33.58 -3.46 9.64
C ALA A 118 33.21 -2.05 10.07
N ALA A 119 34.12 -1.37 10.78
CA ALA A 119 33.98 0.04 11.14
C ALA A 119 33.80 0.90 9.87
N GLN A 120 32.93 1.89 9.92
CA GLN A 120 32.56 2.76 8.81
C GLN A 120 32.84 4.22 9.15
N LYS A 121 32.82 5.11 8.14
CA LYS A 121 33.05 6.54 8.23
C LYS A 121 31.79 7.35 7.94
N GLY A 122 31.85 8.67 8.23
CA GLY A 122 30.75 9.59 7.94
C GLY A 122 29.82 9.81 9.11
N VAL A 123 30.25 9.49 10.34
CA VAL A 123 29.50 9.79 11.57
C VAL A 123 30.41 10.49 12.57
N CYS A 124 29.92 11.57 13.16
CA CYS A 124 30.62 12.32 14.18
C CYS A 124 29.79 12.55 15.45
N LEU A 125 30.41 12.36 16.61
CA LEU A 125 29.99 13.02 17.85
C LEU A 125 30.43 14.49 17.78
N PHE A 126 29.56 15.46 18.08
CA PHE A 126 29.88 16.88 17.96
C PHE A 126 29.36 17.74 19.10
N ALA A 127 30.03 18.89 19.29
CA ALA A 127 29.57 19.96 20.16
C ALA A 127 30.03 21.29 19.54
N GLY A 128 29.08 22.11 19.09
CA GLY A 128 29.37 23.32 18.32
C GLY A 128 30.18 22.97 17.06
N SER A 129 31.35 23.60 16.90
CA SER A 129 32.28 23.38 15.78
C SER A 129 33.17 22.15 15.97
N SER A 130 33.27 21.61 17.18
CA SER A 130 34.16 20.49 17.52
C SER A 130 33.53 19.14 17.19
N THR A 131 34.33 18.24 16.62
CA THR A 131 33.86 16.92 16.19
C THR A 131 34.83 15.80 16.55
N THR A 132 34.30 14.58 16.72
CA THR A 132 35.08 13.35 16.84
C THR A 132 34.44 12.25 16.00
N GLU A 133 35.17 11.65 15.07
CA GLU A 133 34.67 10.59 14.20
C GLU A 133 34.30 9.35 15.02
N VAL A 134 33.09 8.80 14.76
CA VAL A 134 32.54 7.59 15.36
C VAL A 134 32.69 6.43 14.40
N THR A 135 33.29 5.33 14.88
CA THR A 135 33.53 4.12 14.11
C THR A 135 33.17 2.85 14.89
N ALA A 136 34.14 2.20 15.53
CA ALA A 136 33.94 1.00 16.34
C ALA A 136 33.14 1.30 17.61
N MET A 137 32.56 0.25 18.23
CA MET A 137 31.82 0.39 19.49
C MET A 137 32.73 0.78 20.65
N ARG A 138 32.62 2.01 21.12
CA ARG A 138 33.33 2.54 22.27
C ARG A 138 32.70 3.83 22.80
N GLN A 139 33.23 4.35 23.90
CA GLN A 139 32.95 5.71 24.33
C GLN A 139 33.82 6.69 23.54
N TYR A 140 33.21 7.75 23.06
CA TYR A 140 33.81 8.85 22.31
C TYR A 140 33.75 10.12 23.18
N ALA A 141 34.67 11.03 22.92
CA ALA A 141 34.72 12.32 23.60
C ALA A 141 35.01 13.44 22.60
N VAL A 142 34.37 14.58 22.79
CA VAL A 142 34.68 15.82 22.11
C VAL A 142 34.86 16.93 23.16
N THR A 143 35.97 17.69 23.07
CA THR A 143 36.20 18.87 23.89
C THR A 143 35.87 20.09 23.08
N PHE A 144 35.20 21.06 23.72
CA PHE A 144 34.80 22.31 23.09
C PHE A 144 34.88 23.47 24.07
N ALA A 145 34.96 24.69 23.59
CA ALA A 145 34.99 25.88 24.38
C ALA A 145 33.74 26.73 24.18
N VAL A 146 33.21 27.28 25.25
CA VAL A 146 32.20 28.32 25.26
C VAL A 146 32.91 29.62 25.53
N LEU A 147 33.13 30.43 24.52
CA LEU A 147 34.01 31.58 24.55
C LEU A 147 33.34 32.82 25.18
N GLU A 148 32.02 32.87 25.20
CA GLU A 148 31.20 33.95 25.76
C GLU A 148 30.12 33.40 26.71
N GLU A 149 29.79 34.21 27.71
CA GLU A 149 28.72 33.86 28.66
C GLU A 149 27.36 33.67 27.96
N LYS A 150 26.54 32.75 28.49
CA LYS A 150 25.16 32.45 28.04
C LYS A 150 25.09 32.03 26.57
N THR A 151 26.10 31.36 26.07
CA THR A 151 26.11 30.85 24.71
C THR A 151 25.24 29.61 24.59
N ASN A 152 24.53 29.49 23.50
CA ASN A 152 23.81 28.25 23.11
C ASN A 152 24.73 27.37 22.26
N VAL A 153 24.83 26.08 22.62
CA VAL A 153 25.67 25.12 21.89
C VAL A 153 24.86 23.92 21.48
N GLU A 154 24.85 23.60 20.21
CA GLU A 154 24.26 22.37 19.71
C GLU A 154 25.22 21.21 19.93
N ILE A 155 24.71 20.11 20.51
CA ILE A 155 25.45 18.86 20.73
C ILE A 155 24.72 17.69 20.11
N GLY A 156 25.42 16.59 19.85
CA GLY A 156 24.77 15.37 19.42
C GLY A 156 25.66 14.44 18.62
N LEU A 157 24.99 13.55 17.90
CA LEU A 157 25.61 12.67 16.93
C LEU A 157 25.00 12.96 15.56
N LYS A 158 25.86 13.04 14.53
CA LYS A 158 25.47 13.39 13.17
C LYS A 158 26.14 12.47 12.19
N ALA A 159 25.35 11.89 11.31
CA ALA A 159 25.78 11.11 10.17
C ALA A 159 25.49 11.90 8.89
N GLU A 160 26.51 12.11 8.06
CA GLU A 160 26.46 12.75 6.75
C GLU A 160 27.00 11.76 5.71
N GLY A 161 26.10 11.18 4.90
CA GLY A 161 26.46 10.15 3.93
C GLY A 161 27.08 8.89 4.56
N ALA A 162 26.62 8.49 5.73
CA ALA A 162 27.14 7.32 6.45
C ALA A 162 27.12 6.05 5.60
N THR A 163 28.27 5.39 5.52
CA THR A 163 28.47 4.24 4.63
C THR A 163 28.08 2.89 5.26
N GLY A 164 27.86 2.85 6.58
CA GLY A 164 27.43 1.67 7.31
C GLY A 164 25.93 1.45 7.26
N ASN A 165 25.51 0.27 7.69
CA ASN A 165 24.11 -0.08 7.82
C ASN A 165 23.59 -0.04 9.28
N TYR A 166 24.47 0.17 10.28
CA TYR A 166 24.12 0.15 11.68
C TYR A 166 24.86 1.24 12.47
N LEU A 167 24.07 2.11 13.10
CA LEU A 167 24.52 3.25 13.90
C LEU A 167 23.79 3.26 15.23
N CYS A 168 24.52 3.38 16.33
CA CYS A 168 23.95 3.52 17.67
C CYS A 168 24.63 4.62 18.45
N VAL A 169 23.88 5.24 19.38
CA VAL A 169 24.40 6.19 20.37
C VAL A 169 23.60 6.16 21.66
N ASP A 170 24.32 6.35 22.79
CA ASP A 170 23.71 6.44 24.10
C ASP A 170 24.67 7.07 25.12
N ASN A 171 24.22 7.28 26.36
CA ASN A 171 25.00 7.64 27.50
C ASN A 171 25.80 8.93 27.31
N PHE A 172 25.10 10.00 26.89
CA PHE A 172 25.70 11.32 26.81
C PHE A 172 26.04 11.82 28.20
N THR A 173 27.25 12.38 28.38
CA THR A 173 27.66 13.09 29.61
C THR A 173 28.34 14.40 29.27
N LEU A 174 28.21 15.41 30.12
CA LEU A 174 28.83 16.71 29.97
C LEU A 174 29.59 17.07 31.21
N GLN A 175 30.86 17.42 31.05
CA GLN A 175 31.73 17.88 32.14
C GLN A 175 32.26 19.27 31.80
N TYR A 176 32.22 20.18 32.77
CA TYR A 176 33.01 21.41 32.74
C TYR A 176 34.44 21.06 33.13
N THR A 177 35.44 21.48 32.34
CA THR A 177 36.84 21.08 32.51
C THR A 177 37.77 22.24 32.86
N GLY A 178 37.29 23.48 32.87
CA GLY A 178 38.06 24.63 33.29
C GLY A 178 37.68 25.90 32.56
N GLU A 179 38.45 26.96 32.84
CA GLU A 179 38.28 28.25 32.19
C GLU A 179 38.77 28.28 30.75
N VAL A 180 38.28 29.24 29.97
CA VAL A 180 38.75 29.51 28.62
C VAL A 180 40.15 30.14 28.66
N THR A 181 41.05 29.65 27.86
CA THR A 181 42.39 30.16 27.68
C THR A 181 42.62 30.54 26.22
N ALA A 182 43.73 31.26 25.91
CA ALA A 182 44.12 31.54 24.55
C ALA A 182 44.19 30.26 23.68
N ALA A 183 44.59 29.14 24.23
CA ALA A 183 44.56 27.84 23.54
C ALA A 183 43.12 27.37 23.18
N SER A 184 42.09 27.73 23.96
CA SER A 184 40.68 27.46 23.67
C SER A 184 40.22 28.25 22.44
N TYR A 185 40.59 29.51 22.30
CA TYR A 185 40.30 30.33 21.10
C TYR A 185 41.04 29.80 19.87
N ALA A 186 42.30 29.38 20.04
CA ALA A 186 43.08 28.77 18.97
C ALA A 186 42.45 27.47 18.45
N GLN A 187 41.95 26.61 19.35
CA GLN A 187 41.27 25.38 18.98
C GLN A 187 39.97 25.64 18.21
N GLU A 188 39.15 26.62 18.68
CA GLU A 188 37.93 26.99 17.96
C GLU A 188 38.26 27.55 16.57
N LEU A 189 39.28 28.39 16.47
CA LEU A 189 39.74 28.97 15.21
C LEU A 189 40.20 27.86 14.23
N GLN A 190 40.92 26.83 14.73
CA GLN A 190 41.35 25.69 13.97
C GLN A 190 40.13 24.87 13.40
N ASN A 191 39.08 24.69 14.22
CA ASN A 191 37.87 24.02 13.79
C ASN A 191 37.16 24.80 12.69
N LEU A 192 37.04 26.14 12.83
CA LEU A 192 36.41 27.01 11.83
C LEU A 192 37.23 27.07 10.51
N ILE A 193 38.58 27.02 10.58
CA ILE A 193 39.42 26.93 9.38
C ILE A 193 39.07 25.65 8.59
N GLY A 194 38.88 24.50 9.25
CA GLY A 194 38.47 23.28 8.62
C GLY A 194 37.09 23.38 7.91
N GLN A 195 36.13 24.05 8.56
CA GLN A 195 34.84 24.32 7.93
C GLN A 195 34.93 25.27 6.74
N GLY A 196 35.74 26.32 6.84
CA GLY A 196 35.96 27.28 5.74
C GLY A 196 36.61 26.62 4.50
N GLN A 197 37.60 25.76 4.73
CA GLN A 197 38.22 25.01 3.62
C GLN A 197 37.24 24.05 2.96
N ALA A 198 36.46 23.33 3.76
CA ALA A 198 35.44 22.42 3.23
C ALA A 198 34.35 23.17 2.43
N LEU A 199 34.04 24.40 2.80
CA LEU A 199 33.07 25.25 2.10
C LEU A 199 33.62 25.73 0.75
N LEU A 200 34.90 26.14 0.70
CA LEU A 200 35.60 26.49 -0.55
C LEU A 200 35.67 25.26 -1.50
N ASP A 201 35.96 24.08 -0.97
CA ASP A 201 36.03 22.85 -1.77
C ASP A 201 34.68 22.49 -2.41
N LYS A 202 33.56 22.80 -1.76
CA LYS A 202 32.21 22.64 -2.29
C LYS A 202 31.84 23.66 -3.37
N GLY A 203 32.55 24.77 -3.45
CA GLY A 203 32.32 25.88 -4.38
C GLY A 203 31.22 26.84 -3.89
N ILE A 204 31.56 28.10 -3.87
CA ILE A 204 30.71 29.26 -3.52
C ILE A 204 31.02 30.42 -4.50
N GLN A 205 30.22 31.49 -4.48
CA GLN A 205 30.47 32.66 -5.32
C GLN A 205 31.89 33.18 -5.16
N ASN A 206 32.55 33.58 -6.24
CA ASN A 206 33.97 33.96 -6.24
C ASN A 206 34.29 35.11 -5.30
N ASP A 207 33.47 36.15 -5.25
CA ASP A 207 33.63 37.30 -4.36
C ASP A 207 33.53 36.90 -2.86
N VAL A 208 32.64 35.97 -2.54
CA VAL A 208 32.50 35.37 -1.20
C VAL A 208 33.68 34.45 -0.91
N ALA A 209 34.15 33.67 -1.88
CA ALA A 209 35.33 32.81 -1.75
C ALA A 209 36.62 33.61 -1.50
N GLU A 210 36.81 34.76 -2.17
CA GLU A 210 37.92 35.67 -1.93
C GLU A 210 37.90 36.19 -0.47
N THR A 211 36.72 36.65 -0.02
CA THR A 211 36.54 37.12 1.36
C THR A 211 36.84 36.02 2.38
N LEU A 212 36.33 34.79 2.16
CA LEU A 212 36.56 33.65 3.05
C LEU A 212 38.04 33.23 3.02
N THR A 213 38.71 33.28 1.88
CA THR A 213 40.13 32.95 1.75
C THR A 213 41.00 33.96 2.50
N ALA A 214 40.66 35.25 2.44
CA ALA A 214 41.36 36.29 3.21
C ALA A 214 41.18 36.09 4.73
N ALA A 215 39.97 35.79 5.19
CA ALA A 215 39.68 35.48 6.60
C ALA A 215 40.41 34.21 7.09
N LEU A 216 40.47 33.15 6.24
CA LEU A 216 41.25 31.95 6.55
C LEU A 216 42.75 32.24 6.67
N SER A 217 43.31 33.10 5.82
CA SER A 217 44.71 33.52 5.91
C SER A 217 45.00 34.29 7.20
N THR A 218 44.10 35.20 7.59
CA THR A 218 44.19 35.94 8.87
C THR A 218 44.11 34.95 10.05
N ALA A 219 43.21 34.00 10.01
CA ALA A 219 43.07 32.97 11.04
C ALA A 219 44.32 32.06 11.16
N GLN A 220 44.90 31.66 10.06
CA GLN A 220 46.14 30.88 10.02
C GLN A 220 47.31 31.65 10.64
N LYS A 221 47.44 32.94 10.33
CA LYS A 221 48.48 33.80 10.92
C LYS A 221 48.29 33.96 12.44
N ALA A 222 47.07 34.12 12.92
CA ALA A 222 46.83 34.21 14.38
C ALA A 222 47.21 32.92 15.13
N LEU A 223 47.12 31.75 14.42
CA LEU A 223 47.53 30.47 14.99
C LEU A 223 49.06 30.22 14.97
N GLU A 224 49.84 31.00 14.25
CA GLU A 224 51.33 30.91 14.30
C GLU A 224 51.83 31.31 15.72
N GLY A 225 51.06 32.14 16.45
CA GLY A 225 51.38 32.61 17.80
C GLY A 225 52.50 33.62 17.82
N THR A 226 52.94 34.00 19.05
CA THR A 226 54.00 34.99 19.30
C THR A 226 55.34 34.38 19.75
N GLY A 227 55.36 33.07 19.92
CA GLY A 227 56.52 32.31 20.39
C GLY A 227 56.13 31.03 21.10
N THR A 228 57.05 30.46 21.90
CA THR A 228 56.77 29.24 22.72
C THR A 228 57.15 29.50 24.16
N ASP A 229 56.47 28.85 25.10
CA ASP A 229 56.80 28.83 26.51
C ASP A 229 57.99 27.84 26.80
N ASP A 230 58.43 27.77 28.05
CA ASP A 230 59.53 26.89 28.47
C ASP A 230 59.20 25.39 28.33
N ALA A 231 57.93 25.05 28.21
CA ALA A 231 57.39 23.69 27.96
C ALA A 231 57.23 23.38 26.49
N GLY A 232 57.47 24.33 25.57
CA GLY A 232 57.36 24.20 24.15
C GLY A 232 55.92 24.42 23.60
N ASN A 233 54.99 24.92 24.42
CA ASN A 233 53.63 25.28 23.97
C ASN A 233 53.62 26.61 23.22
N THR A 234 52.81 26.76 22.20
CA THR A 234 52.64 28.01 21.46
C THR A 234 51.98 29.08 22.39
N LEU A 235 52.61 30.23 22.45
CA LEU A 235 52.09 31.42 23.07
C LEU A 235 51.21 32.19 22.05
N TYR A 236 49.96 32.43 22.39
CA TYR A 236 49.02 33.10 21.48
C TYR A 236 48.70 34.51 21.93
N ASP A 237 48.49 35.41 21.00
CA ASP A 237 47.85 36.70 21.21
C ASP A 237 46.34 36.54 21.21
N GLU A 238 45.70 36.59 22.37
CA GLU A 238 44.26 36.42 22.53
C GLU A 238 43.45 37.47 21.76
N ALA A 239 43.92 38.69 21.63
CA ALA A 239 43.27 39.75 20.85
C ALA A 239 43.27 39.42 19.35
N ALA A 240 44.42 38.98 18.82
CA ALA A 240 44.55 38.55 17.43
C ALA A 240 43.69 37.32 17.14
N LEU A 241 43.62 36.33 18.04
CA LEU A 241 42.72 35.16 17.90
C LEU A 241 41.25 35.56 17.87
N THR A 242 40.86 36.46 18.78
CA THR A 242 39.46 36.94 18.88
C THR A 242 39.06 37.70 17.63
N GLU A 243 39.90 38.59 17.11
CA GLU A 243 39.64 39.31 15.87
C GLU A 243 39.50 38.37 14.69
N ALA A 244 40.42 37.42 14.56
CA ALA A 244 40.39 36.41 13.50
C ALA A 244 39.15 35.52 13.58
N LEU A 245 38.69 35.15 14.79
CA LEU A 245 37.45 34.40 14.98
C LEU A 245 36.21 35.16 14.47
N VAL A 246 36.08 36.46 14.84
CA VAL A 246 34.95 37.30 14.38
C VAL A 246 34.95 37.43 12.87
N GLN A 247 36.11 37.66 12.28
CA GLN A 247 36.25 37.79 10.81
C GLN A 247 35.90 36.47 10.10
N LEU A 248 36.42 35.35 10.59
CA LEU A 248 36.18 34.04 9.97
C LEU A 248 34.74 33.59 10.15
N GLN A 249 34.12 33.82 11.31
CA GLN A 249 32.69 33.51 11.56
C GLN A 249 31.78 34.30 10.59
N ALA A 250 32.04 35.58 10.37
CA ALA A 250 31.29 36.41 9.41
C ALA A 250 31.46 35.89 7.99
N ALA A 251 32.69 35.62 7.56
CA ALA A 251 32.95 35.08 6.22
C ALA A 251 32.36 33.68 5.98
N LEU A 252 32.36 32.81 7.00
CA LEU A 252 31.70 31.50 6.96
C LEU A 252 30.19 31.63 6.81
N LYS A 253 29.55 32.56 7.53
CA LYS A 253 28.11 32.83 7.38
C LYS A 253 27.74 33.23 5.96
N ASP A 254 28.52 34.11 5.35
CA ASP A 254 28.30 34.56 3.97
C ASP A 254 28.58 33.42 2.98
N GLY A 255 29.61 32.62 3.24
CA GLY A 255 29.92 31.40 2.47
C GLY A 255 28.82 30.36 2.51
N GLN A 256 28.26 30.10 3.68
CA GLN A 256 27.11 29.20 3.84
C GLN A 256 25.88 29.73 3.11
N ALA A 257 25.59 31.01 3.18
CA ALA A 257 24.50 31.65 2.46
C ALA A 257 24.69 31.55 0.94
N SER A 258 25.92 31.72 0.45
CA SER A 258 26.27 31.50 -0.96
C SER A 258 26.08 30.05 -1.38
N ARG A 259 26.61 29.09 -0.64
CA ARG A 259 26.45 27.65 -0.93
C ARG A 259 24.98 27.24 -1.01
N ALA A 260 24.15 27.73 -0.09
CA ALA A 260 22.71 27.44 -0.08
C ALA A 260 21.99 27.83 -1.38
N LEU A 261 22.47 28.82 -2.12
CA LEU A 261 21.91 29.19 -3.41
C LEU A 261 22.20 28.11 -4.48
N TYR A 262 23.43 27.61 -4.49
CA TYR A 262 23.82 26.53 -5.41
C TYR A 262 23.13 25.21 -5.04
N ASP A 263 23.01 24.89 -3.77
CA ASP A 263 22.32 23.69 -3.29
C ASP A 263 20.84 23.75 -3.67
N ALA A 264 20.19 24.92 -3.53
CA ALA A 264 18.81 25.11 -3.94
C ALA A 264 18.61 24.94 -5.47
N LEU A 265 19.57 25.40 -6.29
CA LEU A 265 19.53 25.18 -7.72
C LEU A 265 19.78 23.72 -8.08
N GLN A 266 20.76 23.06 -7.41
CA GLN A 266 21.07 21.65 -7.63
C GLN A 266 19.88 20.75 -7.28
N GLU A 267 19.17 21.03 -6.17
CA GLU A 267 17.93 20.30 -5.81
C GLU A 267 16.89 20.38 -6.93
N ARG A 268 16.73 21.55 -7.56
CA ARG A 268 15.81 21.72 -8.69
C ARG A 268 16.29 20.99 -9.95
N ILE A 269 17.59 20.96 -10.21
CA ILE A 269 18.22 20.20 -11.29
C ILE A 269 17.92 18.70 -11.12
N ASP A 270 18.16 18.16 -9.94
CA ASP A 270 17.94 16.74 -9.63
C ASP A 270 16.46 16.37 -9.76
N TYR A 271 15.57 17.24 -9.28
CA TYR A 271 14.13 17.05 -9.43
C TYR A 271 13.66 17.15 -10.88
N ALA A 272 14.20 18.09 -11.67
CA ALA A 272 13.91 18.21 -13.10
C ALA A 272 14.27 16.95 -13.87
N GLY A 273 15.42 16.33 -13.56
CA GLY A 273 15.81 15.04 -14.14
C GLY A 273 14.78 13.93 -13.89
N LYS A 274 14.29 13.82 -12.65
CA LYS A 274 13.22 12.85 -12.30
C LYS A 274 11.92 13.15 -13.07
N VAL A 275 11.49 14.40 -13.11
CA VAL A 275 10.26 14.82 -13.82
C VAL A 275 10.34 14.52 -15.32
N ILE A 276 11.50 14.76 -15.94
CA ILE A 276 11.73 14.40 -17.34
C ILE A 276 11.52 12.89 -17.54
N GLY A 277 12.16 12.05 -16.73
CA GLY A 277 12.03 10.60 -16.82
C GLY A 277 10.59 10.11 -16.60
N TRP A 278 9.84 10.73 -15.67
CA TRP A 278 8.45 10.32 -15.41
C TRP A 278 7.49 10.62 -16.56
N TRP A 279 7.76 11.64 -17.38
CA TRP A 279 6.80 12.16 -18.36
C TRP A 279 7.28 12.03 -19.80
N GLU A 280 8.44 11.38 -20.05
CA GLU A 280 9.07 11.32 -21.37
C GLU A 280 8.17 10.67 -22.43
N ASP A 281 7.43 9.64 -22.06
CA ASP A 281 6.57 8.89 -22.99
C ASP A 281 5.13 9.43 -23.07
N VAL A 282 4.86 10.63 -22.56
CA VAL A 282 3.52 11.23 -22.58
C VAL A 282 3.42 12.30 -23.67
N PRO A 283 2.86 11.99 -24.86
CA PRO A 283 2.86 12.89 -26.03
C PRO A 283 2.27 14.28 -25.76
N ARG A 284 1.22 14.36 -24.93
CA ARG A 284 0.57 15.61 -24.54
C ARG A 284 1.52 16.58 -23.82
N LYS A 285 2.59 16.09 -23.22
CA LYS A 285 3.57 16.89 -22.49
C LYS A 285 4.82 17.24 -23.31
N ALA A 286 4.94 16.78 -24.56
CA ALA A 286 6.16 16.87 -25.37
C ALA A 286 6.74 18.31 -25.46
N THR A 287 5.91 19.32 -25.72
CA THR A 287 6.37 20.72 -25.81
C THR A 287 6.88 21.24 -24.47
N ALA A 288 6.17 20.99 -23.38
CA ALA A 288 6.58 21.40 -22.04
C ALA A 288 7.86 20.67 -21.61
N LEU A 289 8.00 19.40 -21.96
CA LEU A 289 9.22 18.60 -21.72
C LEU A 289 10.42 19.13 -22.47
N ALA A 290 10.27 19.51 -23.74
CA ALA A 290 11.35 20.14 -24.52
C ALA A 290 11.83 21.44 -23.86
N ASN A 291 10.90 22.29 -23.39
CA ASN A 291 11.22 23.50 -22.65
C ASN A 291 11.91 23.19 -21.30
N LEU A 292 11.51 22.11 -20.61
CA LEU A 292 12.15 21.70 -19.35
C LEU A 292 13.57 21.16 -19.60
N LYS A 293 13.77 20.34 -20.63
CA LYS A 293 15.11 19.84 -21.03
C LYS A 293 16.07 21.01 -21.33
N ALA A 294 15.64 21.98 -22.13
CA ALA A 294 16.43 23.19 -22.40
C ALA A 294 16.72 24.02 -21.14
N GLY A 295 15.74 24.10 -20.23
CA GLY A 295 15.94 24.76 -18.94
C GLY A 295 16.89 24.02 -18.01
N LEU A 296 16.89 22.70 -18.02
CA LEU A 296 17.83 21.87 -17.28
C LEU A 296 19.26 22.06 -17.77
N GLU A 297 19.49 22.07 -19.10
CA GLU A 297 20.79 22.35 -19.70
C GLU A 297 21.34 23.73 -19.27
N SER A 298 20.49 24.76 -19.30
CA SER A 298 20.87 26.09 -18.82
C SER A 298 21.20 26.11 -17.33
N ALA A 299 20.42 25.41 -16.51
CA ALA A 299 20.63 25.35 -15.08
C ALA A 299 21.94 24.59 -14.70
N LEU A 300 22.30 23.53 -15.46
CA LEU A 300 23.56 22.80 -15.30
C LEU A 300 24.78 23.69 -15.58
N GLN A 301 24.69 24.58 -16.57
CA GLN A 301 25.71 25.58 -16.81
C GLN A 301 25.79 26.61 -15.68
N THR A 302 24.62 27.08 -15.23
CA THR A 302 24.51 28.07 -14.15
C THR A 302 25.06 27.55 -12.81
N VAL A 303 24.80 26.29 -12.42
CA VAL A 303 25.26 25.74 -11.14
C VAL A 303 26.77 25.51 -11.10
N ALA A 304 27.43 25.45 -12.27
CA ALA A 304 28.88 25.32 -12.42
C ALA A 304 29.62 26.65 -12.49
N ASP A 305 28.92 27.79 -12.58
CA ASP A 305 29.48 29.12 -12.71
C ASP A 305 29.45 29.89 -11.38
N TYR A 306 30.61 30.04 -10.76
CA TYR A 306 30.77 30.72 -9.47
C TYR A 306 30.96 32.25 -9.60
N THR A 307 30.88 32.82 -10.82
CA THR A 307 30.97 34.26 -11.04
C THR A 307 29.60 34.96 -10.91
N LEU A 308 28.54 34.19 -10.80
CA LEU A 308 27.16 34.66 -10.81
C LEU A 308 26.77 35.35 -9.49
N THR A 309 25.94 36.38 -9.60
CA THR A 309 25.33 37.05 -8.45
C THR A 309 24.23 36.24 -7.83
N LYS A 310 23.89 36.52 -6.56
CA LYS A 310 22.72 35.95 -5.85
C LYS A 310 21.43 36.09 -6.65
N SER A 311 21.20 37.25 -7.31
CA SER A 311 20.03 37.52 -8.12
C SER A 311 19.93 36.58 -9.32
N GLN A 312 21.05 36.34 -10.01
CA GLN A 312 21.09 35.42 -11.17
C GLN A 312 20.82 33.99 -10.76
N LEU A 313 21.41 33.48 -9.67
CA LEU A 313 21.15 32.15 -9.15
C LEU A 313 19.70 31.98 -8.71
N THR A 314 19.13 32.95 -7.99
CA THR A 314 17.72 32.95 -7.58
C THR A 314 16.77 32.93 -8.79
N THR A 315 17.11 33.71 -9.84
CA THR A 315 16.36 33.78 -11.09
C THR A 315 16.39 32.43 -11.81
N ALA A 316 17.56 31.81 -11.94
CA ALA A 316 17.71 30.49 -12.56
C ALA A 316 16.90 29.41 -11.83
N THR A 317 16.98 29.38 -10.50
CA THR A 317 16.21 28.46 -9.64
C THR A 317 14.70 28.64 -9.86
N THR A 318 14.24 29.91 -9.93
CA THR A 318 12.82 30.23 -10.15
C THR A 318 12.36 29.82 -11.54
N GLN A 319 13.16 30.08 -12.56
CA GLN A 319 12.84 29.70 -13.94
C GLN A 319 12.73 28.18 -14.10
N LEU A 320 13.69 27.43 -13.55
CA LEU A 320 13.64 25.97 -13.58
C LEU A 320 12.42 25.43 -12.83
N LYS A 321 12.10 25.97 -11.64
CA LYS A 321 10.88 25.65 -10.89
C LYS A 321 9.62 25.84 -11.72
N ASN A 322 9.51 26.95 -12.47
CA ASN A 322 8.34 27.22 -13.31
C ASN A 322 8.24 26.24 -14.48
N ARG A 323 9.35 25.86 -15.09
CA ARG A 323 9.39 24.86 -16.17
C ARG A 323 9.03 23.47 -15.67
N ILE A 324 9.47 23.07 -14.47
CA ILE A 324 9.05 21.84 -13.79
C ILE A 324 7.53 21.85 -13.59
N ALA A 325 6.97 22.93 -13.06
CA ALA A 325 5.54 23.05 -12.79
C ALA A 325 4.65 23.01 -14.05
N ALA A 326 5.20 23.29 -15.22
CA ALA A 326 4.50 23.15 -16.50
C ALA A 326 4.37 21.68 -16.96
N VAL A 327 5.22 20.80 -16.46
CA VAL A 327 5.26 19.36 -16.80
C VAL A 327 4.65 18.51 -15.72
N ASP A 328 5.06 18.70 -14.47
CA ASP A 328 4.70 17.85 -13.34
C ASP A 328 3.28 18.15 -12.81
N LYS A 329 2.74 17.22 -12.05
CA LYS A 329 1.48 17.40 -11.33
C LYS A 329 1.67 18.29 -10.10
N LYS A 330 0.62 19.01 -9.75
CA LYS A 330 0.57 19.87 -8.57
C LYS A 330 0.31 19.04 -7.29
N ILE A 331 0.73 19.58 -6.17
CA ILE A 331 0.28 19.10 -4.86
C ILE A 331 -1.09 19.75 -4.62
N TYR A 332 -2.08 18.93 -4.26
CA TYR A 332 -3.38 19.44 -3.84
C TYR A 332 -3.29 19.93 -2.40
N CYS A 333 -3.53 21.22 -2.19
CA CYS A 333 -3.53 21.84 -0.88
C CYS A 333 -4.92 22.40 -0.56
N SER A 334 -5.43 22.06 0.60
CA SER A 334 -6.63 22.64 1.20
C SER A 334 -6.53 22.53 2.72
N ILE A 335 -7.46 23.14 3.45
CA ILE A 335 -7.50 23.05 4.90
C ILE A 335 -7.73 21.60 5.39
N ASN A 336 -8.39 20.77 4.57
CA ASN A 336 -8.71 19.37 4.88
C ASN A 336 -7.68 18.39 4.33
N ALA A 337 -6.94 18.79 3.27
CA ALA A 337 -5.93 17.96 2.61
C ALA A 337 -4.55 18.11 3.26
N CYS A 338 -3.51 18.32 2.47
CA CYS A 338 -2.15 18.55 2.97
C CYS A 338 -1.95 19.99 3.49
N GLY A 339 -3.02 20.64 3.91
CA GLY A 339 -2.98 21.96 4.50
C GLY A 339 -2.78 23.09 3.49
N THR A 340 -2.66 24.29 4.05
CA THR A 340 -2.31 25.49 3.29
C THR A 340 -0.81 25.56 3.03
N ASP A 341 -0.37 26.45 2.17
CA ASP A 341 1.05 26.75 1.99
C ASP A 341 1.77 27.05 3.31
N ALA A 342 1.08 27.65 4.29
CA ALA A 342 1.63 27.90 5.62
C ALA A 342 1.87 26.61 6.39
N GLN A 343 0.98 25.63 6.28
CA GLN A 343 1.16 24.31 6.92
C GLN A 343 2.25 23.47 6.24
N LEU A 344 2.39 23.56 4.93
CA LEU A 344 3.49 22.91 4.20
C LEU A 344 4.87 23.42 4.63
N LYS A 345 4.96 24.67 5.05
CA LYS A 345 6.19 25.30 5.55
C LYS A 345 6.39 25.14 7.07
N ASN A 346 5.41 24.64 7.80
CA ASN A 346 5.47 24.51 9.25
C ASN A 346 6.04 23.15 9.65
N ALA A 347 7.20 23.13 10.28
CA ALA A 347 7.86 21.91 10.76
C ALA A 347 7.02 21.07 11.75
N SER A 348 6.08 21.69 12.46
CA SER A 348 5.16 20.98 13.36
C SER A 348 3.94 20.39 12.66
N SER A 349 3.68 20.74 11.40
CA SER A 349 2.55 20.22 10.63
C SER A 349 2.82 18.77 10.21
N GLN A 350 1.78 17.93 10.28
CA GLN A 350 1.83 16.59 9.65
C GLN A 350 2.06 16.66 8.13
N TRP A 351 1.81 17.79 7.50
CA TRP A 351 1.94 18.06 6.07
C TRP A 351 3.19 18.89 5.74
N CYS A 352 4.23 18.82 6.58
CA CYS A 352 5.46 19.57 6.34
C CYS A 352 6.14 19.11 5.06
N TYR A 353 6.41 20.06 4.15
CA TYR A 353 7.05 19.76 2.86
C TYR A 353 8.45 19.15 3.03
N ASP A 354 9.21 19.59 4.04
CA ASP A 354 10.55 19.06 4.34
C ASP A 354 10.52 17.57 4.78
N ARG A 355 9.34 17.09 5.16
CA ARG A 355 9.07 15.69 5.45
C ARG A 355 8.18 15.09 4.37
N SER A 356 8.51 15.29 3.11
CA SER A 356 7.82 14.71 1.99
C SER A 356 8.77 14.27 0.89
N LEU A 357 8.31 13.31 0.09
CA LEU A 357 8.98 12.90 -1.14
C LEU A 357 7.92 12.71 -2.22
N GLN A 358 8.27 13.07 -3.44
CA GLN A 358 7.37 12.98 -4.58
C GLN A 358 7.81 11.91 -5.56
N SER A 359 6.83 11.28 -6.22
CA SER A 359 7.00 10.43 -7.39
C SER A 359 6.11 10.92 -8.54
N LYS A 360 5.99 10.15 -9.60
CA LYS A 360 5.19 10.52 -10.78
C LYS A 360 3.72 10.84 -10.45
N HIS A 361 3.10 10.02 -9.60
CA HIS A 361 1.67 10.09 -9.30
C HIS A 361 1.34 10.46 -7.85
N TRP A 362 2.31 10.42 -6.95
CA TRP A 362 2.10 10.58 -5.52
C TRP A 362 3.00 11.63 -4.89
N ILE A 363 2.53 12.21 -3.79
CA ILE A 363 3.36 12.84 -2.77
C ILE A 363 3.14 12.08 -1.45
N LEU A 364 4.23 11.69 -0.79
CA LEU A 364 4.20 11.03 0.50
C LEU A 364 4.72 12.00 1.56
N PHE A 365 3.94 12.20 2.61
CA PHE A 365 4.32 12.91 3.82
C PHE A 365 4.52 11.90 4.96
N TRP A 366 5.57 12.10 5.77
CA TRP A 366 5.78 11.32 6.99
C TRP A 366 5.71 12.20 8.23
N GLU A 367 5.19 11.62 9.32
CA GLU A 367 5.04 12.33 10.58
C GLU A 367 6.40 12.64 11.25
N ALA A 368 6.43 13.67 12.12
CA ALA A 368 7.64 14.18 12.76
C ALA A 368 8.43 13.12 13.55
N GLY A 369 7.79 12.07 14.02
CA GLY A 369 8.44 10.96 14.72
C GLY A 369 9.51 10.21 13.92
N TYR A 370 9.44 10.27 12.57
CA TYR A 370 10.49 9.74 11.70
C TYR A 370 11.69 10.68 11.54
N GLY A 371 11.58 11.93 12.01
CA GLY A 371 12.59 12.97 11.76
C GLY A 371 12.44 13.68 10.42
N THR A 372 13.45 14.45 10.02
CA THR A 372 13.46 15.24 8.77
C THR A 372 14.10 14.51 7.61
N GLY A 373 14.92 13.49 7.86
CA GLY A 373 15.49 12.64 6.80
C GLY A 373 14.46 11.73 6.16
N VAL A 374 14.71 11.31 4.94
CA VAL A 374 13.81 10.41 4.20
C VAL A 374 13.84 9.02 4.85
N PRO A 375 12.74 8.53 5.44
CA PRO A 375 12.71 7.17 5.99
C PRO A 375 13.01 6.13 4.90
N GLY A 376 13.76 5.08 5.25
CA GLY A 376 14.23 4.08 4.28
C GLY A 376 13.13 3.37 3.47
N SER A 377 11.90 3.31 4.01
CA SER A 377 10.74 2.71 3.34
C SER A 377 10.09 3.60 2.27
N VAL A 378 10.27 4.92 2.33
CA VAL A 378 9.50 5.88 1.51
C VAL A 378 9.71 5.69 0.01
N ALA A 379 10.94 5.49 -0.43
CA ALA A 379 11.24 5.27 -1.85
C ALA A 379 10.57 4.00 -2.38
N THR A 380 10.55 2.92 -1.60
CA THR A 380 9.89 1.65 -1.95
C THR A 380 8.38 1.81 -1.99
N ILE A 381 7.79 2.50 -1.00
CA ILE A 381 6.34 2.78 -0.97
C ILE A 381 5.94 3.56 -2.23
N LEU A 382 6.63 4.64 -2.56
CA LEU A 382 6.35 5.48 -3.73
C LEU A 382 6.50 4.72 -5.05
N SER A 383 7.59 3.95 -5.21
CA SER A 383 7.81 3.14 -6.42
C SER A 383 6.73 2.08 -6.60
N THR A 384 6.28 1.45 -5.53
CA THR A 384 5.20 0.46 -5.57
C THR A 384 3.86 1.13 -5.87
N ALA A 385 3.58 2.26 -5.22
CA ALA A 385 2.34 3.00 -5.42
C ALA A 385 2.21 3.55 -6.86
N ASP A 386 3.30 4.01 -7.49
CA ASP A 386 3.29 4.43 -8.90
C ASP A 386 2.94 3.26 -9.84
N LYS A 387 3.52 2.07 -9.63
CA LYS A 387 3.22 0.88 -10.44
C LYS A 387 1.76 0.45 -10.30
N ILE A 388 1.23 0.49 -9.07
CA ILE A 388 -0.17 0.18 -8.80
C ILE A 388 -1.08 1.22 -9.46
N PHE A 389 -0.73 2.51 -9.34
CA PHE A 389 -1.47 3.60 -9.98
C PHE A 389 -1.59 3.38 -11.48
N GLU A 390 -0.47 3.15 -12.17
CA GLU A 390 -0.45 2.92 -13.61
C GLU A 390 -1.24 1.67 -14.00
N PHE A 391 -1.12 0.59 -13.24
CA PHE A 391 -1.89 -0.62 -13.49
C PHE A 391 -3.40 -0.41 -13.33
N TYR A 392 -3.84 0.30 -12.29
CA TYR A 392 -5.27 0.56 -12.06
C TYR A 392 -5.85 1.56 -13.07
N ALA A 393 -5.06 2.51 -13.53
CA ALA A 393 -5.47 3.43 -14.58
C ALA A 393 -5.46 2.76 -15.96
N ASP A 394 -4.37 2.10 -16.36
CA ASP A 394 -4.15 1.64 -17.72
C ASP A 394 -4.69 0.24 -18.00
N SER A 395 -4.58 -0.69 -17.05
CA SER A 395 -5.05 -2.07 -17.23
C SER A 395 -6.49 -2.25 -16.77
N LEU A 396 -6.83 -1.75 -15.58
CA LEU A 396 -8.17 -1.88 -15.02
C LEU A 396 -9.13 -0.76 -15.42
N LYS A 397 -8.63 0.35 -15.99
CA LYS A 397 -9.41 1.47 -16.54
C LYS A 397 -10.29 2.23 -15.53
N PHE A 398 -9.90 2.24 -14.23
CA PHE A 398 -10.68 2.96 -13.21
C PHE A 398 -10.76 4.46 -13.46
N ILE A 399 -9.67 5.07 -13.94
CA ILE A 399 -9.62 6.48 -14.33
C ILE A 399 -8.96 6.63 -15.69
N THR A 400 -9.25 7.74 -16.37
CA THR A 400 -8.62 8.08 -17.66
C THR A 400 -7.57 9.14 -17.44
N ILE A 401 -6.30 8.77 -17.51
CA ILE A 401 -5.16 9.65 -17.28
C ILE A 401 -4.57 10.21 -18.56
N ASN A 402 -3.79 11.30 -18.46
CA ASN A 402 -3.08 11.96 -19.56
C ASN A 402 -3.97 12.53 -20.67
N GLN A 403 -5.28 12.70 -20.42
CA GLN A 403 -6.25 13.24 -21.36
C GLN A 403 -6.97 14.50 -20.84
N GLY A 404 -6.64 14.99 -19.64
CA GLY A 404 -7.33 16.09 -18.97
C GLY A 404 -8.72 15.74 -18.47
N LYS A 405 -9.01 14.45 -18.28
CA LYS A 405 -10.31 13.94 -17.83
C LYS A 405 -10.32 13.63 -16.33
N SER A 406 -9.19 13.22 -15.78
CA SER A 406 -9.06 12.96 -14.35
C SER A 406 -8.45 14.16 -13.63
N LYS A 407 -8.93 14.43 -12.42
CA LYS A 407 -8.28 15.38 -11.49
C LYS A 407 -6.84 14.93 -11.15
N SER A 408 -6.57 13.61 -11.23
CA SER A 408 -5.22 13.06 -11.14
C SER A 408 -4.29 13.44 -12.29
N ASP A 409 -4.78 14.03 -13.38
CA ASP A 409 -3.92 14.64 -14.41
C ASP A 409 -3.29 15.96 -13.94
N THR A 410 -3.95 16.62 -13.00
CA THR A 410 -3.53 17.92 -12.45
C THR A 410 -2.82 17.77 -11.11
N TYR A 411 -3.29 16.87 -10.26
CA TYR A 411 -2.81 16.71 -8.89
C TYR A 411 -2.23 15.32 -8.65
N LYS A 412 -1.20 15.25 -7.79
CA LYS A 412 -0.70 14.00 -7.22
C LYS A 412 -1.67 13.49 -6.16
N MET A 413 -1.87 12.18 -6.08
CA MET A 413 -2.49 11.54 -4.92
C MET A 413 -1.57 11.65 -3.71
N ILE A 414 -2.12 11.54 -2.52
CA ILE A 414 -1.42 11.79 -1.27
C ILE A 414 -1.25 10.48 -0.51
N ILE A 415 -0.06 10.27 0.02
CA ILE A 415 0.23 9.21 1.02
C ILE A 415 0.61 9.89 2.32
N ARG A 416 0.01 9.45 3.42
CA ARG A 416 0.40 9.82 4.78
C ARG A 416 1.00 8.61 5.48
N LEU A 417 2.27 8.71 5.85
CA LEU A 417 2.98 7.70 6.64
C LEU A 417 2.98 8.12 8.11
N ARG A 418 2.24 7.39 8.93
CA ARG A 418 2.07 7.65 10.35
C ARG A 418 3.15 6.98 11.18
N TYR A 419 3.66 7.70 12.17
CA TYR A 419 4.60 7.18 13.16
C TYR A 419 3.81 6.65 14.37
N THR A 420 3.40 5.38 14.28
CA THR A 420 2.65 4.69 15.32
C THR A 420 3.01 3.21 15.36
N THR A 421 2.91 2.59 16.54
CA THR A 421 3.06 1.13 16.71
C THR A 421 1.77 0.37 16.40
N GLU A 422 0.63 1.07 16.36
CA GLU A 422 -0.65 0.48 15.97
C GLU A 422 -0.68 0.23 14.46
N TRP A 423 -1.20 -0.92 14.07
CA TRP A 423 -1.37 -1.23 12.66
C TRP A 423 -2.51 -0.38 12.09
N GLU A 424 -2.23 0.36 11.03
CA GLU A 424 -3.22 1.15 10.30
C GLU A 424 -2.90 1.15 8.81
N ALA A 425 -3.90 0.81 8.00
CA ALA A 425 -3.90 1.06 6.57
C ALA A 425 -5.30 1.48 6.17
N SER A 426 -5.43 2.54 5.40
CA SER A 426 -6.71 2.99 4.86
C SER A 426 -6.56 3.75 3.56
N GLY A 427 -7.40 3.40 2.59
CA GLY A 427 -7.57 4.12 1.35
C GLY A 427 -8.85 4.93 1.37
N SER A 428 -8.77 6.19 0.98
CA SER A 428 -9.88 7.13 0.95
C SER A 428 -9.59 8.26 -0.01
N GLY A 429 -10.16 9.41 0.22
CA GLY A 429 -9.83 10.62 -0.50
C GLY A 429 -10.26 11.87 0.26
N ILE A 430 -10.04 13.01 -0.36
CA ILE A 430 -10.19 14.30 0.30
C ILE A 430 -10.83 15.32 -0.62
N ASP A 431 -11.76 16.09 -0.07
CA ASP A 431 -12.44 17.23 -0.70
C ASP A 431 -13.10 16.93 -2.04
N ASN A 432 -13.45 15.67 -2.31
CA ASN A 432 -13.92 15.22 -3.63
C ASN A 432 -12.97 15.62 -4.77
N MET A 433 -11.67 15.61 -4.48
CA MET A 433 -10.62 16.02 -5.41
C MET A 433 -9.63 14.90 -5.71
N ILE A 434 -9.04 14.29 -4.70
CA ILE A 434 -7.92 13.37 -4.88
C ILE A 434 -7.91 12.24 -3.85
N GLY A 435 -7.39 11.08 -4.25
CA GLY A 435 -7.19 9.94 -3.35
C GLY A 435 -6.15 10.19 -2.26
N LEU A 436 -6.41 9.65 -1.06
CA LEU A 436 -5.54 9.69 0.12
C LEU A 436 -5.33 8.28 0.66
N LEU A 437 -4.08 7.85 0.70
CA LEU A 437 -3.62 6.63 1.34
C LEU A 437 -2.99 6.94 2.70
N THR A 438 -3.42 6.28 3.76
CA THR A 438 -2.78 6.34 5.08
C THR A 438 -2.17 4.99 5.41
N LEU A 439 -0.91 5.00 5.88
CA LEU A 439 -0.18 3.80 6.29
C LEU A 439 0.53 4.05 7.62
N SER A 440 0.50 3.08 8.52
CA SER A 440 1.38 3.04 9.70
C SER A 440 2.71 2.38 9.37
N ASN A 441 3.65 2.47 10.32
CA ASN A 441 4.93 1.78 10.19
C ASN A 441 4.71 0.27 10.07
N GLY A 442 5.28 -0.34 9.06
CA GLY A 442 5.14 -1.78 8.76
C GLY A 442 3.89 -2.19 7.98
N ALA A 443 2.84 -1.35 7.90
CA ALA A 443 1.65 -1.68 7.10
C ALA A 443 1.97 -1.85 5.61
N HIS A 444 2.96 -1.11 5.10
CA HIS A 444 3.39 -1.19 3.70
C HIS A 444 4.04 -2.53 3.31
N THR A 445 4.56 -3.29 4.27
CA THR A 445 5.12 -4.62 4.04
C THR A 445 4.13 -5.74 4.32
N SER A 446 2.95 -5.41 4.87
CA SER A 446 1.91 -6.37 5.20
C SER A 446 1.50 -7.15 3.95
N ARG A 447 1.46 -8.47 4.08
CA ARG A 447 1.13 -9.39 2.98
C ARG A 447 1.91 -9.07 1.70
N SER A 448 3.23 -8.87 1.82
CA SER A 448 4.11 -8.58 0.67
C SER A 448 3.63 -7.40 -0.20
N GLY A 449 3.02 -6.39 0.42
CA GLY A 449 2.51 -5.19 -0.25
C GLY A 449 1.08 -5.30 -0.79
N GLN A 450 0.39 -6.44 -0.62
CA GLN A 450 -1.00 -6.59 -1.07
C GLN A 450 -1.93 -5.59 -0.37
N THR A 451 -1.71 -5.31 0.92
CA THR A 451 -2.46 -4.29 1.66
C THR A 451 -2.35 -2.91 1.01
N VAL A 452 -1.17 -2.48 0.61
CA VAL A 452 -0.99 -1.19 -0.10
C VAL A 452 -1.80 -1.16 -1.40
N ALA A 453 -1.80 -2.26 -2.16
CA ALA A 453 -2.57 -2.35 -3.39
C ALA A 453 -4.09 -2.31 -3.12
N HIS A 454 -4.55 -2.96 -2.04
CA HIS A 454 -5.94 -2.91 -1.60
C HIS A 454 -6.37 -1.47 -1.26
N GLU A 455 -5.60 -0.78 -0.42
CA GLU A 455 -5.92 0.59 0.00
C GLU A 455 -5.83 1.61 -1.15
N ILE A 456 -4.89 1.42 -2.08
CA ILE A 456 -4.86 2.21 -3.32
C ILE A 456 -6.12 1.92 -4.17
N GLY A 457 -6.67 0.71 -4.11
CA GLY A 457 -7.96 0.37 -4.70
C GLY A 457 -9.07 1.32 -4.24
N HIS A 458 -9.16 1.55 -2.93
CA HIS A 458 -10.12 2.52 -2.37
C HIS A 458 -9.84 3.96 -2.82
N CYS A 459 -8.57 4.37 -2.93
CA CYS A 459 -8.23 5.68 -3.48
C CYS A 459 -8.75 5.85 -4.92
N PHE A 460 -8.69 4.77 -5.73
CA PHE A 460 -9.21 4.79 -7.10
C PHE A 460 -10.73 4.76 -7.17
N GLN A 461 -11.40 4.03 -6.31
CA GLN A 461 -12.86 4.05 -6.15
C GLN A 461 -13.33 5.47 -5.83
N TYR A 462 -12.66 6.14 -4.88
CA TYR A 462 -12.91 7.54 -4.57
C TYR A 462 -12.62 8.46 -5.77
N GLN A 463 -11.53 8.22 -6.50
CA GLN A 463 -11.15 9.04 -7.64
C GLN A 463 -12.17 8.96 -8.78
N THR A 464 -12.83 7.81 -9.00
CA THR A 464 -13.93 7.72 -9.98
C THR A 464 -15.06 8.68 -9.65
N HIS A 465 -15.40 8.81 -8.37
CA HIS A 465 -16.39 9.77 -7.91
C HIS A 465 -15.92 11.22 -8.14
N CYS A 466 -14.68 11.54 -7.79
CA CYS A 466 -14.10 12.86 -8.04
C CYS A 466 -14.14 13.24 -9.53
N ASP A 467 -13.76 12.32 -10.40
CA ASP A 467 -13.64 12.56 -11.84
C ASP A 467 -14.99 12.66 -12.55
N ASN A 468 -16.05 12.07 -11.96
CA ASN A 468 -17.44 12.19 -12.41
C ASN A 468 -18.18 13.37 -11.74
N ASN A 469 -17.47 14.34 -11.21
CA ASN A 469 -18.03 15.54 -10.56
C ASN A 469 -19.04 15.20 -9.47
N ASN A 470 -18.79 14.12 -8.75
CA ASN A 470 -19.62 13.62 -7.64
C ASN A 470 -21.06 13.25 -8.06
N GLN A 471 -21.26 12.85 -9.31
CA GLN A 471 -22.56 12.54 -9.87
C GLN A 471 -22.90 11.04 -9.89
N ASN A 472 -21.94 10.16 -9.64
CA ASN A 472 -22.24 8.73 -9.61
C ASN A 472 -22.96 8.36 -8.30
N GLY A 473 -23.90 7.39 -8.37
CA GLY A 473 -24.73 7.00 -7.26
C GLY A 473 -24.00 6.21 -6.18
N TRP A 474 -22.85 5.67 -6.49
CA TRP A 474 -22.00 4.95 -5.53
C TRP A 474 -20.94 5.84 -4.93
N MET A 475 -21.24 7.09 -4.69
CA MET A 475 -20.33 7.97 -4.00
C MET A 475 -19.69 7.23 -2.84
N TYR A 476 -18.46 7.55 -2.56
CA TYR A 476 -17.73 7.05 -1.39
C TYR A 476 -18.43 7.61 -0.12
N ASN A 477 -19.64 7.13 0.10
CA ASN A 477 -20.55 7.65 1.12
C ASN A 477 -20.88 6.56 2.13
N TRP A 478 -20.34 6.67 3.32
CA TRP A 478 -20.52 5.77 4.44
C TRP A 478 -21.98 5.60 4.91
N GLY A 479 -22.88 6.45 4.46
CA GLY A 479 -24.31 6.38 4.80
C GLY A 479 -25.13 5.41 3.96
N GLN A 480 -24.55 4.77 2.91
CA GLN A 480 -25.27 3.82 2.06
C GLN A 480 -24.78 2.39 2.28
N SER A 481 -25.69 1.55 2.72
CA SER A 481 -25.39 0.27 3.34
C SER A 481 -24.77 -0.78 2.41
N THR A 482 -25.14 -0.84 1.13
CA THR A 482 -24.61 -1.86 0.18
C THR A 482 -23.20 -1.58 -0.34
N LEU A 483 -22.72 -0.36 -0.22
CA LEU A 483 -21.47 0.07 -0.82
C LEU A 483 -20.23 -0.49 -0.11
N ASN A 484 -20.28 -0.61 1.21
CA ASN A 484 -19.18 -1.08 2.03
C ASN A 484 -18.66 -2.44 1.58
N VAL A 485 -19.57 -3.36 1.28
CA VAL A 485 -19.21 -4.71 0.81
C VAL A 485 -18.52 -4.66 -0.53
N PHE A 486 -19.07 -3.90 -1.46
CA PHE A 486 -18.53 -3.84 -2.80
C PHE A 486 -17.22 -3.07 -2.88
N TRP A 487 -16.97 -2.11 -1.99
CA TRP A 487 -15.69 -1.44 -1.86
C TRP A 487 -14.60 -2.44 -1.52
N GLU A 488 -14.81 -3.22 -0.47
CA GLU A 488 -13.82 -4.19 -0.01
C GLU A 488 -13.60 -5.31 -1.03
N MET A 489 -14.68 -5.84 -1.60
CA MET A 489 -14.60 -6.86 -2.64
C MET A 489 -13.80 -6.37 -3.85
N CYS A 490 -14.04 -5.14 -4.30
CA CYS A 490 -13.32 -4.56 -5.42
C CYS A 490 -11.87 -4.25 -5.09
N ALA A 491 -11.59 -3.71 -3.91
CA ALA A 491 -10.22 -3.44 -3.48
C ALA A 491 -9.39 -4.73 -3.38
N GLN A 492 -9.98 -5.81 -2.81
CA GLN A 492 -9.34 -7.13 -2.81
C GLN A 492 -9.09 -7.65 -4.22
N TRP A 493 -10.10 -7.56 -5.10
CA TRP A 493 -9.95 -7.96 -6.49
C TRP A 493 -8.87 -7.15 -7.21
N GLN A 494 -8.84 -5.82 -7.06
CA GLN A 494 -7.82 -4.95 -7.62
C GLN A 494 -6.42 -5.35 -7.16
N ALA A 495 -6.25 -5.59 -5.85
CA ALA A 495 -4.98 -6.05 -5.28
C ALA A 495 -4.54 -7.39 -5.86
N TYR A 496 -5.46 -8.35 -6.04
CA TYR A 496 -5.15 -9.65 -6.63
C TYR A 496 -4.93 -9.60 -8.16
N LYS A 497 -5.42 -8.57 -8.85
CA LYS A 497 -5.02 -8.37 -10.25
C LYS A 497 -3.57 -7.90 -10.34
N PHE A 498 -3.11 -7.07 -9.40
CA PHE A 498 -1.72 -6.62 -9.33
C PHE A 498 -0.78 -7.71 -8.75
N TYR A 499 -1.22 -8.45 -7.73
CA TYR A 499 -0.52 -9.59 -7.12
C TYR A 499 -1.24 -10.92 -7.40
N PRO A 500 -1.25 -11.43 -8.62
CA PRO A 500 -2.16 -12.50 -9.04
C PRO A 500 -1.91 -13.86 -8.39
N THR A 501 -0.71 -14.13 -7.88
CA THR A 501 -0.42 -15.37 -7.14
C THR A 501 -1.14 -15.39 -5.79
N MET A 502 -1.33 -14.25 -5.17
CA MET A 502 -1.98 -14.14 -3.85
C MET A 502 -3.50 -14.38 -3.89
N GLN A 503 -4.12 -14.36 -5.07
CA GLN A 503 -5.55 -14.65 -5.21
C GLN A 503 -5.93 -16.08 -4.76
N PHE A 504 -4.99 -17.03 -4.89
CA PHE A 504 -5.15 -18.43 -4.51
C PHE A 504 -4.28 -18.85 -3.32
N ASP A 505 -3.44 -17.93 -2.82
CA ASP A 505 -2.55 -18.15 -1.68
C ASP A 505 -2.78 -17.03 -0.66
N ASN A 506 -3.92 -17.09 0.02
CA ASN A 506 -4.31 -16.13 1.04
C ASN A 506 -5.26 -16.78 2.06
N GLU A 507 -5.38 -16.15 3.22
CA GLU A 507 -6.23 -16.61 4.33
C GLU A 507 -7.74 -16.58 4.03
N TRP A 508 -8.17 -15.73 3.07
CA TRP A 508 -9.57 -15.54 2.73
C TRP A 508 -10.14 -16.61 1.80
N LEU A 509 -9.28 -17.36 1.08
CA LEU A 509 -9.70 -18.30 0.05
C LEU A 509 -10.68 -19.36 0.56
N THR A 510 -10.41 -19.93 1.74
CA THR A 510 -11.30 -20.93 2.34
C THR A 510 -12.67 -20.36 2.66
N ASN A 511 -12.73 -19.17 3.24
CA ASN A 511 -13.99 -18.50 3.55
C ASN A 511 -14.76 -18.14 2.28
N THR A 512 -14.07 -17.68 1.24
CA THR A 512 -14.66 -17.44 -0.08
C THR A 512 -15.36 -18.69 -0.60
N LEU A 513 -14.67 -19.82 -0.63
CA LEU A 513 -15.20 -21.06 -1.20
C LEU A 513 -16.31 -21.66 -0.35
N ASN A 514 -16.27 -21.47 0.95
CA ASN A 514 -17.31 -21.91 1.90
C ASN A 514 -18.55 -20.99 1.89
N GLY A 515 -18.41 -19.73 1.48
CA GLY A 515 -19.47 -18.73 1.54
C GLY A 515 -20.28 -18.54 0.26
N LEU A 516 -20.01 -19.28 -0.81
CA LEU A 516 -20.67 -19.07 -2.11
C LEU A 516 -22.20 -19.31 -2.10
N HIS A 517 -22.74 -19.98 -1.09
CA HIS A 517 -24.18 -20.12 -0.89
C HIS A 517 -24.87 -18.84 -0.40
N ARG A 518 -24.09 -17.87 0.08
CA ARG A 518 -24.59 -16.58 0.58
C ARG A 518 -24.82 -15.60 -0.58
N HIS A 519 -25.60 -14.57 -0.30
CA HIS A 519 -25.78 -13.45 -1.25
C HIS A 519 -24.43 -12.83 -1.63
N PRO A 520 -24.15 -12.52 -2.90
CA PRO A 520 -22.87 -11.95 -3.31
C PRO A 520 -22.47 -10.67 -2.59
N LEU A 521 -23.45 -9.87 -2.15
CA LEU A 521 -23.22 -8.64 -1.39
C LEU A 521 -23.44 -8.85 0.13
N CYS A 522 -23.15 -10.04 0.64
CA CYS A 522 -23.19 -10.36 2.07
C CYS A 522 -22.03 -9.69 2.81
N VAL A 523 -22.30 -9.09 3.98
CA VAL A 523 -21.27 -8.35 4.75
C VAL A 523 -20.12 -9.23 5.20
N ASP A 524 -20.40 -10.48 5.58
CA ASP A 524 -19.38 -11.42 6.02
C ASP A 524 -18.41 -11.79 4.90
N LEU A 525 -18.83 -11.62 3.64
CA LEU A 525 -18.01 -11.92 2.46
C LEU A 525 -17.34 -10.70 1.84
N ARG A 526 -17.40 -9.52 2.48
CA ARG A 526 -16.85 -8.27 1.89
C ARG A 526 -15.38 -8.36 1.47
N TYR A 527 -14.56 -9.07 2.22
CA TYR A 527 -13.17 -9.33 1.85
C TYR A 527 -12.97 -10.63 1.06
N ASN A 528 -14.00 -11.45 0.95
CA ASN A 528 -13.87 -12.83 0.48
C ASN A 528 -14.43 -13.03 -0.94
N ASN A 529 -15.51 -12.33 -1.34
CA ASN A 529 -16.21 -12.64 -2.59
C ASN A 529 -15.60 -11.89 -3.80
N TYR A 530 -14.30 -11.92 -3.94
CA TYR A 530 -13.58 -11.22 -5.02
C TYR A 530 -13.61 -11.95 -6.39
N PHE A 531 -14.03 -13.20 -6.46
CA PHE A 531 -14.12 -13.92 -7.74
C PHE A 531 -15.30 -13.51 -8.62
N ILE A 532 -16.32 -12.87 -8.05
CA ILE A 532 -17.46 -12.40 -8.85
C ILE A 532 -17.03 -11.31 -9.84
N GLN A 533 -16.06 -10.46 -9.49
CA GLN A 533 -15.49 -9.49 -10.40
C GLN A 533 -14.73 -10.17 -11.55
N ASP A 534 -14.08 -11.31 -11.30
CA ASP A 534 -13.45 -12.10 -12.36
C ASP A 534 -14.50 -12.69 -13.32
N TYR A 535 -15.66 -13.09 -12.78
CA TYR A 535 -16.77 -13.51 -13.61
C TYR A 535 -17.31 -12.38 -14.48
N PHE A 536 -17.51 -11.19 -13.91
CA PHE A 536 -17.92 -10.02 -14.68
C PHE A 536 -16.91 -9.69 -15.80
N CYS A 537 -15.61 -9.75 -15.47
CA CYS A 537 -14.55 -9.56 -16.47
C CYS A 537 -14.53 -10.64 -17.56
N HIS A 538 -14.79 -11.90 -17.21
CA HIS A 538 -14.93 -12.99 -18.16
C HIS A 538 -16.05 -12.73 -19.18
N LYS A 539 -17.16 -12.16 -18.74
CA LYS A 539 -18.33 -11.87 -19.59
C LYS A 539 -18.20 -10.59 -20.41
N HIS A 540 -17.60 -9.54 -19.87
CA HIS A 540 -17.73 -8.18 -20.40
C HIS A 540 -16.41 -7.42 -20.58
N GLY A 541 -15.27 -8.09 -20.36
CA GLY A 541 -13.93 -7.48 -20.44
C GLY A 541 -13.46 -6.87 -19.12
N MET A 542 -12.15 -6.63 -19.04
CA MET A 542 -11.46 -6.24 -17.80
C MET A 542 -11.92 -4.89 -17.22
N ASP A 543 -12.47 -4.01 -18.07
CA ASP A 543 -12.94 -2.68 -17.68
C ASP A 543 -14.35 -2.65 -17.07
N VAL A 544 -15.07 -3.78 -17.02
CA VAL A 544 -16.47 -3.80 -16.54
C VAL A 544 -16.57 -3.33 -15.10
N VAL A 545 -15.64 -3.73 -14.23
CA VAL A 545 -15.64 -3.32 -12.82
C VAL A 545 -15.47 -1.81 -12.70
N ALA A 546 -14.54 -1.23 -13.45
CA ALA A 546 -14.36 0.22 -13.51
C ALA A 546 -15.62 0.94 -14.04
N ARG A 547 -16.31 0.37 -15.04
CA ARG A 547 -17.58 0.90 -15.55
C ARG A 547 -18.69 0.88 -14.50
N LEU A 548 -18.72 -0.13 -13.65
CA LEU A 548 -19.67 -0.19 -12.52
C LEU A 548 -19.46 1.00 -11.57
N TRP A 549 -18.21 1.37 -11.28
CA TRP A 549 -17.91 2.54 -10.48
C TRP A 549 -18.19 3.86 -11.19
N ASN A 550 -17.72 4.01 -12.42
CA ASN A 550 -17.79 5.28 -13.15
C ASN A 550 -19.20 5.64 -13.61
N LYS A 551 -20.09 4.64 -13.79
CA LYS A 551 -21.43 4.84 -14.39
C LYS A 551 -22.57 4.41 -13.48
N SER A 552 -22.32 4.21 -12.19
CA SER A 552 -23.36 3.93 -11.21
C SER A 552 -24.32 5.13 -11.07
N VAL A 553 -25.56 4.87 -10.72
CA VAL A 553 -26.61 5.88 -10.53
C VAL A 553 -27.31 5.61 -9.21
N SER A 554 -27.49 6.66 -8.38
CA SER A 554 -28.22 6.52 -7.12
C SER A 554 -29.71 6.25 -7.39
N PRO A 555 -30.37 5.34 -6.68
CA PRO A 555 -29.94 4.53 -5.54
C PRO A 555 -29.55 3.08 -5.89
N GLU A 556 -29.06 2.80 -7.10
CA GLU A 556 -28.67 1.45 -7.53
C GLU A 556 -27.69 0.80 -6.56
N ASP A 557 -27.85 -0.52 -6.36
CA ASP A 557 -26.79 -1.36 -5.86
C ASP A 557 -25.90 -1.91 -7.02
N PRO A 558 -24.78 -2.57 -6.72
CA PRO A 558 -23.87 -3.10 -7.73
C PRO A 558 -24.49 -4.06 -8.74
N LEU A 559 -25.42 -4.91 -8.32
CA LEU A 559 -26.07 -5.85 -9.23
C LEU A 559 -27.11 -5.16 -10.14
N GLN A 560 -27.79 -4.13 -9.63
CA GLN A 560 -28.68 -3.30 -10.44
C GLN A 560 -27.90 -2.52 -11.51
N ALA A 561 -26.78 -1.92 -11.13
CA ALA A 561 -25.87 -1.25 -12.07
C ALA A 561 -25.33 -2.24 -13.12
N TYR A 562 -24.96 -3.44 -12.68
CA TYR A 562 -24.51 -4.51 -13.59
C TYR A 562 -25.59 -4.86 -14.62
N MET A 563 -26.83 -5.14 -14.18
CA MET A 563 -27.95 -5.40 -15.08
C MET A 563 -28.20 -4.24 -16.07
N ARG A 564 -28.13 -3.00 -15.58
CA ARG A 564 -28.37 -1.82 -16.44
C ARG A 564 -27.30 -1.65 -17.50
N LEU A 565 -26.03 -1.90 -17.15
CA LEU A 565 -24.88 -1.64 -18.01
C LEU A 565 -24.58 -2.78 -19.00
N THR A 566 -25.05 -3.99 -18.71
CA THR A 566 -24.64 -5.18 -19.45
C THR A 566 -25.81 -5.96 -20.09
N MET A 567 -27.04 -5.74 -19.63
CA MET A 567 -28.21 -6.52 -20.06
C MET A 567 -29.24 -5.66 -20.80
N THR A 568 -30.07 -6.29 -21.61
CA THR A 568 -31.09 -5.61 -22.43
C THR A 568 -32.49 -6.16 -22.17
N GLY A 569 -33.51 -5.34 -22.44
CA GLY A 569 -34.91 -5.69 -22.30
C GLY A 569 -35.59 -5.12 -21.06
N SER A 570 -36.76 -5.65 -20.70
CA SER A 570 -37.51 -5.26 -19.50
C SER A 570 -36.77 -5.65 -18.22
N SER A 571 -37.13 -5.05 -17.08
CA SER A 571 -36.56 -5.39 -15.77
C SER A 571 -36.66 -6.88 -15.45
N ALA A 572 -37.80 -7.52 -15.75
CA ALA A 572 -37.96 -8.96 -15.55
C ALA A 572 -37.01 -9.79 -16.43
N LYS A 573 -36.83 -9.40 -17.70
CA LYS A 573 -35.91 -10.07 -18.60
C LYS A 573 -34.46 -9.90 -18.17
N LYS A 574 -34.07 -8.73 -17.71
CA LYS A 574 -32.73 -8.48 -17.15
C LYS A 574 -32.47 -9.30 -15.89
N LEU A 575 -33.48 -9.41 -15.02
CA LEU A 575 -33.36 -10.24 -13.82
C LEU A 575 -33.20 -11.73 -14.17
N ASP A 576 -33.94 -12.23 -15.15
CA ASP A 576 -33.77 -13.62 -15.61
C ASP A 576 -32.38 -13.87 -16.20
N GLN A 577 -31.85 -12.92 -16.98
CA GLN A 577 -30.45 -12.96 -17.45
C GLN A 577 -29.47 -12.94 -16.28
N LEU A 578 -29.66 -12.11 -15.25
CA LEU A 578 -28.82 -12.10 -14.05
C LEU A 578 -28.88 -13.44 -13.32
N ASN A 579 -30.06 -14.03 -13.19
CA ASN A 579 -30.24 -15.34 -12.56
C ASN A 579 -29.47 -16.44 -13.34
N ASP A 580 -29.51 -16.44 -14.67
CA ASP A 580 -28.72 -17.35 -15.50
C ASP A 580 -27.23 -17.14 -15.27
N GLU A 581 -26.78 -15.88 -15.22
CA GLU A 581 -25.38 -15.56 -14.99
C GLU A 581 -24.89 -15.89 -13.58
N MET A 582 -25.72 -15.75 -12.55
CA MET A 582 -25.37 -16.19 -11.19
C MET A 582 -25.25 -17.70 -11.09
N TRP A 583 -26.11 -18.45 -11.77
CA TRP A 583 -25.91 -19.88 -11.91
C TRP A 583 -24.61 -20.21 -12.67
N GLU A 584 -24.39 -19.55 -13.81
CA GLU A 584 -23.16 -19.72 -14.60
C GLU A 584 -21.90 -19.40 -13.78
N TYR A 585 -21.93 -18.33 -12.98
CA TYR A 585 -20.84 -18.03 -12.04
C TYR A 585 -20.58 -19.20 -11.10
N GLY A 586 -21.61 -19.74 -10.44
CA GLY A 586 -21.50 -20.91 -9.58
C GLY A 586 -20.96 -22.14 -10.30
N ALA A 587 -21.44 -22.39 -11.50
CA ALA A 587 -21.03 -23.50 -12.37
C ALA A 587 -19.55 -23.39 -12.77
N ARG A 588 -19.11 -22.21 -13.21
CA ARG A 588 -17.71 -21.94 -13.59
C ARG A 588 -16.75 -21.99 -12.39
N MET A 589 -17.21 -21.58 -11.24
CA MET A 589 -16.43 -21.65 -10.00
C MET A 589 -16.16 -23.10 -9.54
N THR A 590 -16.87 -24.11 -10.02
CA THR A 590 -16.53 -25.52 -9.74
C THR A 590 -15.12 -25.89 -10.21
N THR A 591 -14.65 -25.26 -11.29
CA THR A 591 -13.36 -25.52 -11.92
C THR A 591 -12.53 -24.25 -12.14
N PHE A 592 -12.94 -23.11 -11.59
CA PHE A 592 -12.34 -21.79 -11.82
C PHE A 592 -12.23 -21.44 -13.30
N ASP A 593 -13.27 -21.76 -14.09
CA ASP A 593 -13.32 -21.58 -15.54
C ASP A 593 -13.65 -20.12 -15.91
N LEU A 594 -12.83 -19.20 -15.44
CA LEU A 594 -12.91 -17.77 -15.72
C LEU A 594 -11.60 -17.31 -16.36
N ASP A 595 -11.65 -16.62 -17.48
CA ASP A 595 -10.46 -16.27 -18.28
C ASP A 595 -9.36 -15.60 -17.46
N PRO A 596 -9.64 -14.65 -16.57
CA PRO A 596 -8.58 -14.00 -15.79
C PRO A 596 -7.82 -14.96 -14.84
N ILE A 597 -8.41 -16.10 -14.45
CA ILE A 597 -7.89 -16.94 -13.36
C ILE A 597 -7.77 -18.44 -13.70
N ARG A 598 -8.28 -18.89 -14.84
CA ARG A 598 -8.41 -20.33 -15.20
C ARG A 598 -7.12 -21.13 -14.97
N GLN A 599 -5.98 -20.59 -15.37
CA GLN A 599 -4.71 -21.32 -15.23
C GLN A 599 -4.25 -21.44 -13.76
N ARG A 600 -4.46 -20.38 -12.98
CA ARG A 600 -4.08 -20.36 -11.55
C ARG A 600 -5.02 -21.21 -10.71
N GLY A 601 -6.31 -21.27 -11.06
CA GLY A 601 -7.32 -22.02 -10.34
C GLY A 601 -7.21 -23.54 -10.47
N LYS A 602 -6.47 -24.07 -11.44
CA LYS A 602 -6.37 -25.53 -11.69
C LYS A 602 -6.00 -26.34 -10.44
N ALA A 603 -5.04 -25.89 -9.67
CA ALA A 603 -4.58 -26.58 -8.47
C ALA A 603 -5.60 -26.52 -7.30
N THR A 604 -6.62 -25.69 -7.42
CA THR A 604 -7.61 -25.42 -6.37
C THR A 604 -8.94 -26.15 -6.63
N ILE A 605 -9.13 -26.77 -7.80
CA ILE A 605 -10.38 -27.45 -8.19
C ILE A 605 -10.86 -28.44 -7.10
N ASN A 606 -9.96 -29.23 -6.55
CA ASN A 606 -10.28 -30.22 -5.49
C ASN A 606 -10.43 -29.60 -4.10
N LYS A 607 -10.09 -28.34 -3.91
CA LYS A 607 -10.10 -27.66 -2.60
C LYS A 607 -11.41 -26.90 -2.37
N ARG A 608 -12.27 -26.78 -3.38
CA ARG A 608 -13.59 -26.17 -3.18
C ARG A 608 -14.37 -26.98 -2.16
N ALA A 609 -14.92 -26.28 -1.17
CA ALA A 609 -15.77 -26.91 -0.17
C ALA A 609 -16.99 -27.56 -0.84
N GLN A 610 -17.31 -28.77 -0.43
CA GLN A 610 -18.53 -29.44 -0.84
C GLN A 610 -19.70 -28.97 0.02
N THR A 611 -20.84 -28.77 -0.59
CA THR A 611 -22.07 -28.44 0.15
C THR A 611 -22.39 -29.57 1.12
N ALA A 612 -22.52 -29.25 2.41
CA ALA A 612 -22.93 -30.23 3.42
C ALA A 612 -24.40 -30.56 3.24
N LEU A 613 -24.71 -31.85 3.12
CA LEU A 613 -26.04 -32.36 2.81
C LEU A 613 -26.52 -33.37 3.84
N THR A 614 -27.82 -33.40 4.07
CA THR A 614 -28.55 -34.43 4.81
C THR A 614 -29.44 -35.22 3.87
N LYS A 615 -29.65 -36.55 4.14
CA LYS A 615 -30.51 -37.41 3.34
C LYS A 615 -31.78 -37.73 4.14
N ASP A 616 -32.94 -37.59 3.51
CA ASP A 616 -34.22 -38.00 4.11
C ASP A 616 -34.55 -39.45 3.85
N SER A 617 -35.69 -39.92 4.43
CA SER A 617 -36.18 -41.31 4.29
C SER A 617 -36.67 -41.60 2.87
N GLU A 618 -37.04 -40.58 2.08
CA GLU A 618 -37.47 -40.68 0.69
C GLU A 618 -36.31 -40.76 -0.29
N GLY A 619 -35.08 -40.54 0.20
CA GLY A 619 -33.84 -40.58 -0.57
C GLY A 619 -33.39 -39.26 -1.18
N TYR A 620 -34.05 -38.16 -0.81
CA TYR A 620 -33.64 -36.82 -1.21
C TYR A 620 -32.50 -36.29 -0.35
N TRP A 621 -31.64 -35.51 -0.97
CA TRP A 621 -30.56 -34.78 -0.33
C TRP A 621 -30.94 -33.30 -0.20
N SER A 622 -30.80 -32.73 0.99
CA SER A 622 -31.03 -31.30 1.26
C SER A 622 -29.75 -30.66 1.80
N PRO A 623 -29.40 -29.40 1.44
CA PRO A 623 -28.37 -28.63 2.15
C PRO A 623 -28.73 -28.54 3.63
N THR A 624 -27.71 -28.57 4.48
CA THR A 624 -27.88 -28.19 5.90
C THR A 624 -28.32 -26.74 5.99
N ALA A 625 -28.98 -26.34 7.08
CA ALA A 625 -29.40 -24.95 7.28
C ALA A 625 -28.23 -23.94 7.15
N ALA A 626 -27.04 -24.32 7.61
CA ALA A 626 -25.82 -23.49 7.49
C ALA A 626 -25.32 -23.34 6.03
N ASN A 627 -25.73 -24.21 5.12
CA ASN A 627 -25.36 -24.14 3.70
C ASN A 627 -26.57 -23.91 2.79
N CYS A 628 -27.71 -23.50 3.35
CA CYS A 628 -28.87 -23.14 2.57
C CYS A 628 -28.59 -21.91 1.71
N ILE A 629 -28.94 -21.98 0.43
CA ILE A 629 -28.70 -20.87 -0.49
C ILE A 629 -29.57 -19.67 -0.15
N GLU A 630 -28.95 -18.50 -0.31
CA GLU A 630 -29.61 -17.21 -0.36
C GLU A 630 -29.90 -16.82 -1.82
N ASN A 631 -30.66 -15.76 -2.06
CA ASN A 631 -30.81 -15.20 -3.41
C ASN A 631 -29.44 -14.87 -4.03
N PHE A 632 -29.25 -15.27 -5.28
CA PHE A 632 -28.00 -15.18 -6.05
C PHE A 632 -26.81 -15.99 -5.48
N GLY A 633 -26.96 -16.65 -4.32
CA GLY A 633 -25.97 -17.59 -3.80
C GLY A 633 -26.05 -18.93 -4.55
N ASN A 634 -24.99 -19.75 -4.47
CA ASN A 634 -24.94 -21.03 -5.14
C ASN A 634 -24.34 -22.16 -4.31
N ASN A 635 -24.87 -23.36 -4.47
CA ASN A 635 -24.32 -24.62 -3.98
C ASN A 635 -23.74 -25.43 -5.14
N ALA A 636 -22.60 -26.07 -4.91
CA ALA A 636 -22.04 -27.07 -5.82
C ALA A 636 -22.02 -28.41 -5.13
N ILE A 637 -22.88 -29.31 -5.56
CA ILE A 637 -22.98 -30.67 -5.05
C ILE A 637 -22.10 -31.58 -5.91
N ARG A 638 -21.00 -32.03 -5.35
CA ARG A 638 -20.12 -32.98 -6.06
C ARG A 638 -20.77 -34.34 -6.11
N LEU A 639 -20.75 -34.95 -7.30
CA LEU A 639 -21.39 -36.23 -7.59
C LEU A 639 -20.36 -37.31 -7.95
N ASN A 640 -20.74 -38.56 -7.83
CA ASN A 640 -20.02 -39.67 -8.41
C ASN A 640 -20.09 -39.58 -9.95
N VAL A 641 -18.98 -39.84 -10.61
CA VAL A 641 -18.90 -39.93 -12.06
C VAL A 641 -19.39 -41.33 -12.46
N PRO A 642 -20.47 -41.46 -13.24
CA PRO A 642 -20.93 -42.75 -13.69
C PRO A 642 -19.91 -43.38 -14.67
N SER A 643 -19.80 -44.71 -14.64
CA SER A 643 -18.92 -45.43 -15.58
C SER A 643 -19.53 -45.47 -16.97
N GLY A 644 -18.70 -45.21 -18.02
CA GLY A 644 -19.05 -45.45 -19.41
C GLY A 644 -19.96 -44.43 -20.09
N GLY A 645 -20.07 -43.21 -19.52
CA GLY A 645 -20.88 -42.13 -20.12
C GLY A 645 -22.37 -42.43 -20.10
N LYS A 646 -23.01 -42.18 -18.98
CA LYS A 646 -24.47 -42.38 -18.79
C LYS A 646 -25.19 -41.05 -18.64
N THR A 647 -26.46 -41.04 -19.02
CA THR A 647 -27.35 -39.96 -18.66
C THR A 647 -27.64 -39.98 -17.17
N VAL A 648 -27.32 -38.93 -16.46
CA VAL A 648 -27.67 -38.73 -15.06
C VAL A 648 -28.88 -37.82 -14.91
N TYR A 649 -29.64 -38.00 -13.84
CA TYR A 649 -30.85 -37.21 -13.59
C TYR A 649 -30.86 -36.65 -12.17
N ALA A 650 -31.47 -35.46 -12.03
CA ALA A 650 -31.79 -34.86 -10.73
C ALA A 650 -33.29 -34.47 -10.73
N GLU A 651 -34.05 -35.05 -9.80
CA GLU A 651 -35.34 -34.51 -9.39
C GLU A 651 -35.11 -33.43 -8.39
N PHE A 652 -35.72 -32.29 -8.56
CA PHE A 652 -35.54 -31.08 -7.74
C PHE A 652 -36.87 -30.68 -7.14
N ILE A 653 -36.86 -30.31 -5.86
CA ILE A 653 -38.02 -29.75 -5.17
C ILE A 653 -37.58 -28.54 -4.34
N GLY A 654 -38.11 -27.35 -4.68
CA GLY A 654 -37.92 -26.12 -3.92
C GLY A 654 -38.81 -26.11 -2.68
N GLU A 655 -38.26 -25.72 -1.53
CA GLU A 655 -38.97 -25.77 -0.24
C GLU A 655 -38.99 -24.40 0.46
N ALA A 656 -39.03 -23.27 -0.27
CA ALA A 656 -39.06 -21.95 0.32
C ALA A 656 -40.19 -21.77 1.33
N GLY A 657 -39.87 -21.25 2.52
CA GLY A 657 -40.81 -21.11 3.63
C GLY A 657 -40.91 -22.32 4.54
N LYS A 658 -40.04 -23.36 4.35
CA LYS A 658 -39.93 -24.49 5.24
C LYS A 658 -39.55 -24.02 6.66
N ALA A 659 -40.16 -24.63 7.67
CA ALA A 659 -39.88 -24.32 9.08
C ALA A 659 -38.38 -24.51 9.40
N GLY A 660 -37.81 -23.57 10.17
CA GLY A 660 -36.39 -23.55 10.54
C GLY A 660 -35.46 -22.77 9.58
N TYR A 661 -36.02 -22.17 8.52
CA TYR A 661 -35.31 -21.33 7.59
C TYR A 661 -35.88 -19.89 7.57
N THR A 662 -35.03 -18.91 7.35
CA THR A 662 -35.47 -17.51 7.24
C THR A 662 -36.20 -17.27 5.93
N ALA A 663 -37.46 -16.84 5.99
CA ALA A 663 -38.29 -16.66 4.82
C ALA A 663 -39.27 -15.49 5.00
N PHE A 664 -38.89 -14.32 4.54
CA PHE A 664 -39.76 -13.11 4.53
C PHE A 664 -40.22 -12.75 3.11
N ASN A 665 -39.53 -13.21 2.07
CA ASN A 665 -39.88 -13.03 0.66
C ASN A 665 -40.09 -14.38 -0.08
N LYS A 666 -40.60 -15.42 0.63
CA LYS A 666 -40.74 -16.79 0.07
C LYS A 666 -41.43 -16.87 -1.28
N THR A 667 -42.42 -16.00 -1.52
CA THR A 667 -43.15 -15.96 -2.81
C THR A 667 -42.32 -15.47 -3.98
N LYS A 668 -41.17 -14.85 -3.70
CA LYS A 668 -40.19 -14.42 -4.70
C LYS A 668 -39.08 -15.47 -4.95
N ALA A 669 -39.13 -16.59 -4.23
CA ALA A 669 -38.13 -17.62 -4.34
C ALA A 669 -38.16 -18.30 -5.72
N GLY A 670 -36.97 -18.60 -6.19
CA GLY A 670 -36.73 -19.36 -7.38
C GLY A 670 -35.35 -20.00 -7.33
N TRP A 671 -35.14 -20.97 -8.18
CA TRP A 671 -33.89 -21.70 -8.29
C TRP A 671 -33.55 -21.92 -9.75
N LYS A 672 -32.26 -21.82 -10.07
CA LYS A 672 -31.68 -22.32 -11.31
C LYS A 672 -30.75 -23.47 -10.96
N TYR A 673 -30.84 -24.57 -11.70
CA TYR A 673 -30.02 -25.75 -11.42
C TYR A 673 -29.64 -26.47 -12.69
N GLY A 674 -28.43 -27.09 -12.68
CA GLY A 674 -27.91 -27.80 -13.85
C GLY A 674 -26.60 -28.52 -13.52
N PHE A 675 -26.18 -29.39 -14.41
CA PHE A 675 -24.98 -30.21 -14.24
C PHE A 675 -23.75 -29.55 -14.85
N VAL A 676 -22.59 -29.83 -14.28
CA VAL A 676 -21.30 -29.44 -14.80
C VAL A 676 -20.35 -30.63 -14.75
N ALA A 677 -19.66 -30.90 -15.87
CA ALA A 677 -18.65 -31.93 -15.91
C ALA A 677 -17.28 -31.38 -16.32
N LEU A 678 -16.23 -31.92 -15.70
CA LEU A 678 -14.84 -31.72 -16.11
C LEU A 678 -14.29 -33.04 -16.66
N GLN A 679 -13.83 -33.03 -17.88
CA GLN A 679 -13.24 -34.19 -18.53
C GLN A 679 -11.75 -34.33 -18.16
N LYS A 680 -11.18 -35.51 -18.42
CA LYS A 680 -9.76 -35.81 -18.11
C LYS A 680 -8.77 -34.92 -18.87
N ASP A 681 -9.15 -34.48 -20.09
CA ASP A 681 -8.36 -33.56 -20.92
C ASP A 681 -8.50 -32.09 -20.50
N GLY A 682 -9.31 -31.80 -19.49
CA GLY A 682 -9.56 -30.44 -18.99
C GLY A 682 -10.74 -29.73 -19.66
N THR A 683 -11.45 -30.38 -20.62
CA THR A 683 -12.66 -29.82 -21.23
C THR A 683 -13.79 -29.74 -20.21
N ARG A 684 -14.51 -28.60 -20.17
CA ARG A 684 -15.67 -28.38 -19.34
C ARG A 684 -16.93 -28.54 -20.19
N VAL A 685 -17.91 -29.25 -19.62
CA VAL A 685 -19.22 -29.42 -20.24
C VAL A 685 -20.27 -28.92 -19.29
N TYR A 686 -21.03 -27.92 -19.74
CA TYR A 686 -22.14 -27.35 -19.00
C TYR A 686 -23.44 -27.92 -19.57
N GLY A 687 -24.29 -28.47 -18.70
CA GLY A 687 -25.63 -28.92 -19.04
C GLY A 687 -26.62 -27.76 -19.22
N ASP A 688 -27.81 -28.08 -19.62
CA ASP A 688 -28.92 -27.12 -19.64
C ASP A 688 -29.24 -26.62 -18.24
N ILE A 689 -29.85 -25.43 -18.18
CA ILE A 689 -30.29 -24.80 -16.92
C ILE A 689 -31.80 -25.03 -16.80
N ALA A 690 -32.20 -25.69 -15.72
CA ALA A 690 -33.62 -25.79 -15.33
C ALA A 690 -33.97 -24.72 -14.31
N THR A 691 -35.22 -24.31 -14.28
CA THR A 691 -35.76 -23.31 -13.37
C THR A 691 -36.90 -23.91 -12.56
N ALA A 692 -36.92 -23.65 -11.24
CA ALA A 692 -38.06 -23.85 -10.37
C ALA A 692 -38.37 -22.53 -9.64
N THR A 693 -39.60 -22.35 -9.22
CA THR A 693 -40.06 -21.15 -8.51
C THR A 693 -40.90 -21.54 -7.29
N TYR A 694 -41.24 -20.59 -6.45
CA TYR A 694 -42.18 -20.84 -5.36
C TYR A 694 -43.55 -21.38 -5.86
N ALA A 695 -44.01 -20.90 -7.01
CA ALA A 695 -45.28 -21.31 -7.61
C ALA A 695 -45.21 -22.65 -8.37
N ASP A 696 -44.04 -22.99 -8.87
CA ASP A 696 -43.76 -24.25 -9.57
C ASP A 696 -42.45 -24.84 -9.04
N PRO A 697 -42.49 -25.51 -7.85
CA PRO A 697 -41.27 -25.85 -7.11
C PRO A 697 -40.59 -27.13 -7.59
N GLU A 698 -41.21 -27.93 -8.42
CA GLU A 698 -40.74 -29.26 -8.82
C GLU A 698 -40.17 -29.27 -10.25
N GLY A 699 -39.15 -30.08 -10.48
CA GLY A 699 -38.62 -30.31 -11.83
C GLY A 699 -37.64 -31.46 -11.90
N VAL A 700 -37.36 -31.91 -13.11
CA VAL A 700 -36.38 -32.93 -13.38
C VAL A 700 -35.45 -32.44 -14.49
N ILE A 701 -34.15 -32.64 -14.33
CA ILE A 701 -33.16 -32.34 -15.35
C ILE A 701 -32.33 -33.59 -15.65
N ALA A 702 -31.98 -33.77 -16.91
CA ALA A 702 -31.11 -34.83 -17.42
C ALA A 702 -29.79 -34.25 -17.94
N PHE A 703 -28.73 -35.02 -17.86
CA PHE A 703 -27.42 -34.63 -18.38
C PHE A 703 -26.66 -35.85 -18.89
N ASP A 704 -26.24 -35.79 -20.15
CA ASP A 704 -25.39 -36.84 -20.73
C ASP A 704 -23.96 -36.66 -20.26
N CYS A 705 -23.59 -37.40 -19.19
CA CYS A 705 -22.26 -37.29 -18.62
C CYS A 705 -21.20 -37.86 -19.57
N PRO A 706 -20.16 -37.08 -19.93
CA PRO A 706 -19.12 -37.58 -20.83
C PRO A 706 -18.42 -38.84 -20.31
N ALA A 707 -18.10 -39.79 -21.18
CA ALA A 707 -17.43 -41.04 -20.81
C ALA A 707 -16.05 -40.86 -20.19
N ASN A 708 -15.34 -39.78 -20.58
CA ASN A 708 -14.03 -39.40 -20.06
C ASN A 708 -14.10 -38.37 -18.91
N CYS A 709 -15.26 -38.25 -18.27
CA CYS A 709 -15.47 -37.34 -17.14
C CYS A 709 -14.53 -37.67 -15.95
N SER A 710 -13.97 -36.64 -15.33
CA SER A 710 -13.17 -36.73 -14.10
C SER A 710 -13.92 -36.25 -12.87
N TYR A 711 -14.76 -35.23 -13.04
CA TYR A 711 -15.56 -34.61 -11.99
C TYR A 711 -16.93 -34.27 -12.51
N LEU A 712 -17.94 -34.46 -11.69
CA LEU A 712 -19.32 -34.11 -11.95
C LEU A 712 -19.92 -33.35 -10.78
N TRP A 713 -20.65 -32.29 -11.07
CA TRP A 713 -21.38 -31.51 -10.06
C TRP A 713 -22.82 -31.27 -10.54
N LEU A 714 -23.73 -31.15 -9.56
CA LEU A 714 -24.99 -30.44 -9.70
C LEU A 714 -24.82 -29.10 -9.04
N VAL A 715 -25.07 -28.02 -9.77
CA VAL A 715 -25.00 -26.64 -9.25
C VAL A 715 -26.41 -26.09 -9.13
N VAL A 716 -26.76 -25.56 -7.96
CA VAL A 716 -28.04 -24.94 -7.65
C VAL A 716 -27.78 -23.50 -7.23
N SER A 717 -28.47 -22.52 -7.83
CA SER A 717 -28.39 -21.11 -7.50
C SER A 717 -29.74 -20.54 -7.10
N GLY A 718 -29.76 -19.65 -6.13
CA GLY A 718 -30.95 -18.85 -5.80
C GLY A 718 -31.25 -17.85 -6.91
N ALA A 719 -32.45 -17.91 -7.47
CA ALA A 719 -32.88 -17.15 -8.65
C ALA A 719 -34.20 -16.43 -8.39
N PRO A 720 -34.17 -15.24 -7.75
CA PRO A 720 -35.39 -14.53 -7.37
C PRO A 720 -36.25 -14.16 -8.58
N THR A 721 -37.59 -14.23 -8.42
CA THR A 721 -38.57 -13.84 -9.45
C THR A 721 -38.82 -12.34 -9.50
N SER A 722 -38.35 -11.60 -8.48
CA SER A 722 -38.28 -10.11 -8.49
C SER A 722 -37.07 -9.65 -7.70
N TYR A 723 -36.50 -8.53 -8.14
CA TYR A 723 -35.33 -7.95 -7.48
C TYR A 723 -35.73 -7.14 -6.25
N TRP A 724 -34.92 -7.15 -5.21
CA TRP A 724 -34.93 -6.19 -4.11
C TRP A 724 -33.49 -5.94 -3.62
N THR A 725 -33.23 -4.71 -3.17
CA THR A 725 -31.96 -4.34 -2.56
C THR A 725 -31.86 -4.97 -1.17
N ARG A 726 -30.70 -5.50 -0.83
CA ARG A 726 -30.45 -6.05 0.49
C ARG A 726 -30.36 -4.94 1.53
N ASP A 727 -31.00 -5.13 2.66
CA ASP A 727 -30.93 -4.20 3.79
C ASP A 727 -29.68 -4.48 4.65
N TRP A 728 -28.99 -3.42 4.98
CA TRP A 728 -27.83 -3.42 5.85
C TRP A 728 -28.14 -2.57 7.08
N LEU A 729 -27.77 -3.06 8.26
CA LEU A 729 -28.02 -2.36 9.52
C LEU A 729 -26.85 -1.42 9.85
N SER A 730 -25.63 -1.83 9.54
CA SER A 730 -24.43 -1.05 9.73
C SER A 730 -23.30 -1.52 8.77
N TRP A 731 -22.14 -0.91 8.89
CA TRP A 731 -20.93 -1.32 8.18
C TRP A 731 -20.53 -2.79 8.41
N SER A 732 -20.83 -3.38 9.55
CA SER A 732 -20.48 -4.76 9.93
C SER A 732 -21.68 -5.67 10.18
N GLU A 733 -22.90 -5.15 10.05
CA GLU A 733 -24.12 -5.89 10.35
C GLU A 733 -25.09 -5.80 9.18
N GLU A 734 -25.74 -6.89 8.88
CA GLU A 734 -26.79 -6.98 7.88
C GLU A 734 -28.09 -7.49 8.48
N GLY A 735 -29.19 -7.15 7.84
CA GLY A 735 -30.47 -7.76 8.14
C GLY A 735 -30.49 -9.27 7.87
N PRO A 736 -31.54 -9.97 8.34
CA PRO A 736 -31.62 -11.40 8.11
C PRO A 736 -31.60 -11.73 6.62
N ALA A 737 -30.86 -12.78 6.26
CA ALA A 737 -30.75 -13.27 4.89
C ALA A 737 -31.94 -14.18 4.55
N GLU A 738 -32.47 -14.04 3.36
CA GLU A 738 -33.47 -14.95 2.81
C GLU A 738 -32.83 -16.30 2.53
N GLN A 739 -33.44 -17.39 3.05
CA GLN A 739 -32.94 -18.74 2.82
C GLN A 739 -33.99 -19.54 2.00
N TRP A 740 -33.51 -20.14 0.92
CA TRP A 740 -34.37 -20.92 0.03
C TRP A 740 -33.93 -22.39 0.00
N PRO A 741 -34.42 -23.20 0.98
CA PRO A 741 -34.12 -24.61 1.05
C PRO A 741 -34.68 -25.34 -0.18
N TYR A 742 -34.02 -26.43 -0.52
CA TYR A 742 -34.43 -27.33 -1.59
C TYR A 742 -33.97 -28.74 -1.26
N ARG A 743 -34.56 -29.74 -1.97
CA ARG A 743 -34.09 -31.11 -1.94
C ARG A 743 -33.95 -31.68 -3.35
N VAL A 744 -32.98 -32.59 -3.51
CA VAL A 744 -32.72 -33.24 -4.79
C VAL A 744 -32.61 -34.76 -4.63
N LYS A 745 -33.17 -35.50 -5.60
CA LYS A 745 -32.98 -36.95 -5.70
C LYS A 745 -32.25 -37.26 -7.01
N LEU A 746 -31.20 -38.07 -6.90
CA LEU A 746 -30.26 -38.34 -7.99
C LEU A 746 -30.42 -39.73 -8.50
N TYR A 747 -30.27 -39.92 -9.83
CA TYR A 747 -30.34 -41.21 -10.49
C TYR A 747 -29.15 -41.38 -11.44
N GLN A 748 -28.68 -42.63 -11.60
CA GLN A 748 -27.43 -43.02 -12.32
C GLN A 748 -26.17 -42.43 -11.74
N THR A 749 -26.29 -41.66 -10.71
CA THR A 749 -25.23 -41.03 -9.89
C THR A 749 -25.72 -40.89 -8.46
N ASN A 750 -24.86 -40.39 -7.56
CA ASN A 750 -25.22 -39.97 -6.22
C ASN A 750 -24.22 -38.91 -5.73
N VAL A 751 -24.48 -38.34 -4.57
CA VAL A 751 -23.50 -37.49 -3.86
C VAL A 751 -22.18 -38.24 -3.75
N TYR A 752 -21.09 -37.56 -4.00
CA TYR A 752 -19.75 -38.14 -4.05
C TYR A 752 -19.44 -38.97 -2.79
N GLY A 753 -18.93 -40.17 -3.00
CA GLY A 753 -18.61 -41.12 -1.95
C GLY A 753 -19.81 -41.90 -1.34
N LYS A 754 -21.03 -41.72 -1.91
CA LYS A 754 -22.21 -42.51 -1.56
C LYS A 754 -22.50 -43.52 -2.68
N ALA A 755 -23.10 -44.65 -2.34
CA ALA A 755 -23.50 -45.65 -3.33
C ALA A 755 -24.42 -45.02 -4.40
N ASN A 756 -24.20 -45.31 -5.68
CA ASN A 756 -25.03 -44.75 -6.74
C ASN A 756 -26.48 -45.22 -6.58
N ASN A 757 -27.41 -44.33 -6.89
CA ASN A 757 -28.84 -44.64 -6.96
C ASN A 757 -29.16 -45.47 -8.20
N ASN A 758 -30.27 -46.15 -8.14
CA ASN A 758 -30.82 -46.95 -9.25
C ASN A 758 -31.09 -46.10 -10.49
N ASP A 759 -31.42 -46.79 -11.57
CA ASP A 759 -31.84 -46.15 -12.81
C ASP A 759 -33.05 -45.24 -12.56
N TYR A 760 -33.09 -44.12 -13.31
CA TYR A 760 -34.29 -43.29 -13.29
C TYR A 760 -35.48 -44.13 -13.74
N PRO A 761 -36.63 -44.13 -13.03
CA PRO A 761 -37.77 -44.94 -13.40
C PRO A 761 -38.28 -44.54 -14.79
N THR A 762 -37.94 -45.30 -15.76
CA THR A 762 -38.41 -45.12 -17.16
C THR A 762 -39.74 -45.84 -17.42
N ALA A 763 -40.13 -46.70 -16.49
CA ALA A 763 -41.39 -47.46 -16.60
C ALA A 763 -42.54 -46.64 -16.01
N ILE A 764 -43.47 -46.30 -16.84
CA ILE A 764 -44.82 -45.91 -16.47
C ILE A 764 -45.42 -47.14 -15.81
N ARG A 765 -45.92 -47.02 -14.56
CA ARG A 765 -46.92 -47.94 -14.10
C ARG A 765 -48.11 -47.74 -15.04
N ASP A 766 -48.44 -48.75 -15.83
CA ASP A 766 -49.74 -48.83 -16.52
C ASP A 766 -50.77 -48.56 -15.46
N VAL A 767 -51.34 -47.35 -15.48
CA VAL A 767 -52.62 -47.16 -14.80
C VAL A 767 -53.58 -48.05 -15.62
N ALA A 768 -54.02 -49.14 -15.00
CA ALA A 768 -54.97 -50.01 -15.59
C ALA A 768 -56.14 -49.17 -16.11
N ASP A 769 -56.39 -49.36 -17.34
CA ASP A 769 -57.39 -48.68 -18.16
C ASP A 769 -58.81 -49.01 -17.62
N GLU A 770 -59.28 -48.24 -16.64
CA GLU A 770 -60.68 -48.23 -16.32
C GLU A 770 -61.32 -46.94 -16.87
N GLY A 771 -61.68 -46.92 -18.14
CA GLY A 771 -62.47 -45.83 -18.72
C GLY A 771 -62.15 -45.53 -20.18
N ALA A 772 -62.55 -46.42 -21.06
CA ALA A 772 -62.60 -46.14 -22.49
C ALA A 772 -63.41 -44.86 -22.77
N GLY A 773 -62.71 -43.81 -23.41
CA GLY A 773 -63.49 -42.86 -24.19
C GLY A 773 -63.14 -41.34 -24.00
N ARG A 774 -61.98 -40.91 -23.46
CA ARG A 774 -61.60 -39.51 -23.58
C ARG A 774 -60.22 -39.43 -24.25
N GLN A 775 -60.17 -38.91 -25.45
CA GLN A 775 -58.91 -38.45 -26.03
C GLN A 775 -58.24 -37.47 -25.05
N ALA A 776 -57.06 -37.78 -24.55
CA ALA A 776 -56.27 -36.86 -23.76
C ALA A 776 -55.99 -35.61 -24.59
N PRO A 777 -56.18 -34.41 -24.06
CA PRO A 777 -55.89 -33.19 -24.84
C PRO A 777 -54.42 -33.18 -25.29
N ASP A 778 -54.18 -32.68 -26.51
CA ASP A 778 -52.84 -32.47 -27.09
C ASP A 778 -52.05 -31.38 -26.33
N ASN A 779 -51.65 -31.71 -25.12
CA ASN A 779 -50.85 -30.80 -24.27
C ASN A 779 -49.64 -31.52 -23.70
N VAL A 780 -48.60 -30.77 -23.48
CA VAL A 780 -47.45 -31.21 -22.69
C VAL A 780 -47.58 -30.64 -21.27
N TYR A 781 -47.44 -31.50 -20.28
CA TYR A 781 -47.54 -31.13 -18.86
C TYR A 781 -46.17 -31.31 -18.18
N SER A 782 -45.85 -30.51 -17.16
CA SER A 782 -44.80 -30.77 -16.20
C SER A 782 -45.15 -32.00 -15.33
N LEU A 783 -44.21 -32.51 -14.56
CA LEU A 783 -44.47 -33.59 -13.58
C LEU A 783 -45.48 -33.17 -12.49
N SER A 784 -45.58 -31.87 -12.21
CA SER A 784 -46.59 -31.30 -11.28
C SER A 784 -47.98 -31.17 -11.89
N GLY A 785 -48.16 -31.54 -13.16
CA GLY A 785 -49.43 -31.46 -13.87
C GLY A 785 -49.73 -30.11 -14.49
N GLN A 786 -48.81 -29.16 -14.50
CA GLN A 786 -48.98 -27.86 -15.19
C GLN A 786 -48.81 -28.01 -16.69
N ILE A 787 -49.64 -27.37 -17.48
CA ILE A 787 -49.48 -27.35 -18.94
C ILE A 787 -48.30 -26.45 -19.27
N VAL A 788 -47.24 -27.02 -19.82
CA VAL A 788 -46.05 -26.31 -20.34
C VAL A 788 -46.12 -26.03 -21.83
N ARG A 789 -47.02 -26.74 -22.55
CA ARG A 789 -47.39 -26.47 -23.92
C ARG A 789 -48.85 -26.84 -24.18
N HIS A 790 -49.57 -25.96 -24.91
CA HIS A 790 -50.96 -26.15 -25.30
C HIS A 790 -51.06 -26.62 -26.76
N GLY A 791 -52.01 -27.50 -27.06
CA GLY A 791 -52.39 -27.88 -28.40
C GLY A 791 -51.31 -28.62 -29.21
N THR A 792 -50.32 -29.26 -28.54
CA THR A 792 -49.23 -29.98 -29.17
C THR A 792 -48.66 -31.04 -28.23
N THR A 793 -48.18 -32.11 -28.78
CA THR A 793 -47.40 -33.17 -28.11
C THR A 793 -45.87 -33.00 -28.31
N SER A 794 -45.43 -31.95 -29.06
CA SER A 794 -44.01 -31.71 -29.30
C SER A 794 -43.31 -31.16 -28.07
N LEU A 795 -42.14 -31.70 -27.79
CA LEU A 795 -41.22 -31.24 -26.76
C LEU A 795 -40.18 -30.22 -27.27
N ASP A 796 -40.21 -29.83 -28.54
CA ASP A 796 -39.25 -28.94 -29.16
C ASP A 796 -39.23 -27.58 -28.43
N GLY A 797 -38.02 -27.08 -28.14
CA GLY A 797 -37.82 -25.81 -27.39
C GLY A 797 -38.10 -25.89 -25.88
N LEU A 798 -38.52 -27.03 -25.33
CA LEU A 798 -38.52 -27.25 -23.87
C LEU A 798 -37.12 -27.68 -23.40
N PRO A 799 -36.71 -27.42 -22.18
CA PRO A 799 -35.50 -27.95 -21.59
C PRO A 799 -35.44 -29.48 -21.59
N HIS A 800 -34.23 -30.06 -21.46
CA HIS A 800 -34.10 -31.47 -21.18
C HIS A 800 -34.76 -31.80 -19.87
N GLY A 801 -35.62 -32.82 -19.84
CA GLY A 801 -36.38 -33.14 -18.63
C GLY A 801 -37.43 -34.19 -18.86
N VAL A 802 -38.29 -34.41 -17.87
CA VAL A 802 -39.43 -35.34 -17.93
C VAL A 802 -40.73 -34.59 -18.01
N TYR A 803 -41.55 -34.94 -18.99
CA TYR A 803 -42.85 -34.33 -19.25
C TYR A 803 -43.95 -35.38 -19.34
N ILE A 804 -45.21 -34.98 -19.18
CA ILE A 804 -46.36 -35.81 -19.41
C ILE A 804 -46.97 -35.39 -20.74
N VAL A 805 -47.02 -36.29 -21.70
CA VAL A 805 -47.54 -36.09 -23.06
C VAL A 805 -48.53 -37.21 -23.38
N GLY A 806 -49.78 -36.87 -23.67
CA GLY A 806 -50.81 -37.87 -23.94
C GLY A 806 -51.03 -38.86 -22.78
N GLY A 807 -50.89 -38.35 -21.52
CA GLY A 807 -50.97 -39.16 -20.30
C GLY A 807 -49.76 -40.05 -20.01
N LYS A 808 -48.71 -39.98 -20.85
CA LYS A 808 -47.47 -40.75 -20.68
C LYS A 808 -46.30 -39.87 -20.30
N LYS A 809 -45.43 -40.33 -19.39
CA LYS A 809 -44.14 -39.67 -19.11
C LYS A 809 -43.22 -39.82 -20.30
N VAL A 810 -42.68 -38.71 -20.78
CA VAL A 810 -41.75 -38.64 -21.91
C VAL A 810 -40.51 -37.89 -21.48
N ILE A 811 -39.35 -38.49 -21.73
CA ILE A 811 -38.08 -37.86 -21.44
C ILE A 811 -37.64 -37.11 -22.68
N LYS A 812 -37.43 -35.78 -22.53
CA LYS A 812 -36.71 -35.01 -23.53
C LYS A 812 -35.20 -35.07 -23.18
N LYS A 813 -34.44 -35.74 -24.05
CA LYS A 813 -32.99 -35.81 -23.96
C LYS A 813 -32.33 -34.55 -24.50
#